data_665e83839fe14cae2f35aaa8b66684c0
#
_entry.id   665e83839fe14cae2f35aaa8b66684c0
#
_cell.length_a   1.000
_cell.length_b   1.000
_cell.length_c   1.000
_cell.angle_alpha   90.00
_cell.angle_beta   90.00
_cell.angle_gamma   90.00
#
_symmetry.space_group_name_H-M   'P 1'
#
loop_
_entity.id
_entity.type
_entity.pdbx_description
1 polymer ?
#
loop_
_entity_poly.entity_id
_entity_poly.type
_entity_poly.pdbx_seq_one_letter_code
_entity_poly.pdbx_strand_id
1 'polypeptide(L)'
;MNKKLIYQFSSTKTEGNKSMLDLLGGKGANLAEMSTLGINVPPGFTVTTEVCNYFIENKSFPDKFDSELEKALANLEKITKKKFNDDKTPLLLSVRSGGKVSMPGMMDSILNIGINDKNVDALASNFNDERFALDSYRRLIQMYANVVLEIDMDRFEAIIDNKKRIDGVEKDNDFDSEQLSWIIDAFKTTVERFAGNPFPQDPVTQLKGAIEAVFKSWLNKRAVAYRKINNIPNNWGTGTTIQSMVFGNLNESSGTGVAFTRFPSTGKNKLYGEYLMNAQGEDVVAGIRTPYPIGKHEKNTQPSLEEENPALFNEIKSIGDKLETHYKDAQDIEFTIEDGELFILQTRNAKRTAQASVKIAVDMHNEKILSKQEAINMIDADQITSVLHPQFVDSASKKLFEKGLNASPGAAVGEIVFDPEKAEIEAARGKKVILVRDETSPEDISGMFASVGILTTKGGMTSHAAVVARGMGKPCIVGAENLKIDKDERKISNDQITIEEGDLISLDGSTGEIFLGEVELESPKLTDEFNILMAWCDDFKKLSIRANAETINDTTKSLEFGADGIGLCRTEHMFFEGERILPMREMIMANNKQGRKRALNKIIDFQINDFVEIFKLLKDKPITVRLLDPPMHEFLPKSDIEISELANSLRVSPAYVSEVLSRISESNPMLGHRGVRLGLSYPEIYKMQVEAIFKASYEIHQKEKITIKPEIMIPLIMNASEFTKMKKIITKKIESLKKELDFNFEYFIGTMIELPSAALNSSEIGEHADFFSYGTNDLTQTTLGLSRDDASKFLNEYVEKNIFDVDPFITIDENTVGNLVASSVVAGKKVNKDIKIGVCGEHAGDPKSIKFLNTLDIDYISCSPFRIPTARLAAAQAEIS
;
A
#
# COMPACT_ATOMS: atom_id res chain seq x y z
N MET A 1 9.88 -21.43 30.59
CA MET A 1 10.72 -20.43 29.85
C MET A 1 11.95 -20.12 30.70
N ASN A 2 13.17 -20.29 30.15
CA ASN A 2 14.43 -19.94 30.87
C ASN A 2 14.92 -18.50 30.52
N LYS A 3 14.20 -17.77 29.67
CA LYS A 3 14.54 -16.44 29.22
C LYS A 3 13.94 -15.37 30.15
N LYS A 4 14.47 -14.17 30.10
CA LYS A 4 13.96 -12.97 30.74
C LYS A 4 12.62 -12.55 30.11
N LEU A 5 11.62 -12.25 30.96
CA LEU A 5 10.26 -11.95 30.52
C LEU A 5 9.95 -10.46 30.45
N ILE A 6 10.63 -9.64 31.28
CA ILE A 6 10.36 -8.22 31.48
C ILE A 6 11.66 -7.40 31.34
N TYR A 7 11.64 -6.36 30.50
CA TYR A 7 12.76 -5.49 30.19
C TYR A 7 12.46 -4.05 30.62
N GLN A 8 13.33 -3.47 31.43
CA GLN A 8 13.16 -2.13 31.99
C GLN A 8 13.79 -1.06 31.11
N PHE A 9 13.21 0.13 31.11
CA PHE A 9 13.76 1.34 30.50
C PHE A 9 13.58 2.56 31.39
N SER A 10 14.65 3.32 31.56
CA SER A 10 14.68 4.57 32.33
C SER A 10 15.97 5.34 32.04
N SER A 11 16.04 6.57 32.49
CA SER A 11 17.26 7.41 32.42
C SER A 11 18.46 6.81 33.16
N THR A 12 18.25 5.94 34.14
CA THR A 12 19.32 5.35 34.97
C THR A 12 19.73 3.95 34.54
N LYS A 13 18.81 3.18 33.97
CA LYS A 13 19.06 1.81 33.53
C LYS A 13 18.10 1.40 32.42
N THR A 14 18.67 1.01 31.29
CA THR A 14 17.91 0.48 30.17
C THR A 14 18.45 -0.88 29.77
N GLU A 15 17.54 -1.84 29.50
CA GLU A 15 17.87 -3.26 29.27
C GLU A 15 17.52 -3.72 27.86
N GLY A 16 16.89 -2.86 27.02
CA GLY A 16 16.51 -3.10 25.65
C GLY A 16 17.16 -2.11 24.69
N ASN A 17 17.00 -2.31 23.39
CA ASN A 17 17.42 -1.40 22.33
C ASN A 17 16.59 -1.62 21.06
N LYS A 18 16.79 -0.77 20.03
CA LYS A 18 16.04 -0.80 18.77
C LYS A 18 16.17 -2.10 17.97
N SER A 19 17.20 -2.91 18.18
CA SER A 19 17.35 -4.20 17.48
C SER A 19 16.44 -5.31 18.03
N MET A 20 15.81 -5.09 19.19
CA MET A 20 14.98 -6.08 19.89
C MET A 20 13.49 -5.97 19.54
N LEU A 21 13.16 -5.54 18.32
CA LEU A 21 11.77 -5.36 17.84
C LEU A 21 10.95 -6.64 17.94
N ASP A 22 11.54 -7.80 17.67
CA ASP A 22 10.86 -9.10 17.73
C ASP A 22 10.45 -9.46 19.17
N LEU A 23 11.23 -9.04 20.14
CA LEU A 23 11.03 -9.40 21.56
C LEU A 23 10.23 -8.36 22.33
N LEU A 24 10.48 -7.07 22.09
CA LEU A 24 9.88 -5.97 22.86
C LEU A 24 8.74 -5.26 22.12
N GLY A 25 8.55 -5.60 20.84
CA GLY A 25 7.69 -4.84 19.96
C GLY A 25 8.28 -3.45 19.63
N GLY A 26 7.70 -2.76 18.68
CA GLY A 26 8.20 -1.44 18.25
C GLY A 26 8.19 -0.39 19.36
N LYS A 27 7.12 -0.34 20.16
CA LYS A 27 6.99 0.65 21.26
C LYS A 27 8.04 0.41 22.35
N GLY A 28 8.16 -0.82 22.86
CA GLY A 28 9.11 -1.15 23.91
C GLY A 28 10.58 -0.96 23.49
N ALA A 29 10.92 -1.40 22.27
CA ALA A 29 12.26 -1.24 21.72
C ALA A 29 12.65 0.25 21.56
N ASN A 30 11.73 1.07 21.02
CA ASN A 30 11.98 2.50 20.80
C ASN A 30 12.04 3.31 22.12
N LEU A 31 11.22 2.99 23.11
CA LEU A 31 11.29 3.62 24.45
C LEU A 31 12.64 3.31 25.13
N ALA A 32 13.10 2.06 25.05
CA ALA A 32 14.42 1.71 25.52
C ALA A 32 15.53 2.47 24.79
N GLU A 33 15.47 2.55 23.48
CA GLU A 33 16.43 3.27 22.64
C GLU A 33 16.46 4.77 22.99
N MET A 34 15.29 5.43 23.06
CA MET A 34 15.18 6.85 23.43
C MET A 34 15.74 7.13 24.82
N SER A 35 15.48 6.26 25.79
CA SER A 35 16.06 6.36 27.14
C SER A 35 17.59 6.29 27.09
N THR A 36 18.17 5.44 26.26
CA THR A 36 19.63 5.35 26.05
C THR A 36 20.20 6.60 25.38
N LEU A 37 19.43 7.23 24.51
CA LEU A 37 19.78 8.51 23.89
C LEU A 37 19.69 9.70 24.85
N GLY A 38 19.23 9.51 26.11
CA GLY A 38 19.04 10.57 27.08
C GLY A 38 17.86 11.50 26.76
N ILE A 39 16.86 11.01 26.04
CA ILE A 39 15.58 11.69 25.83
C ILE A 39 14.72 11.44 27.07
N ASN A 40 14.00 12.49 27.52
CA ASN A 40 13.15 12.42 28.69
C ASN A 40 11.92 11.54 28.39
N VAL A 41 12.00 10.26 28.82
CA VAL A 41 10.97 9.23 28.64
C VAL A 41 10.47 8.85 30.02
N PRO A 42 9.16 8.85 30.30
CA PRO A 42 8.65 8.33 31.58
C PRO A 42 9.14 6.89 31.78
N PRO A 43 9.71 6.55 32.92
CA PRO A 43 10.29 5.22 33.16
C PRO A 43 9.22 4.14 33.12
N GLY A 44 9.64 2.93 32.78
CA GLY A 44 8.73 1.80 32.64
C GLY A 44 9.43 0.47 32.37
N PHE A 45 8.64 -0.49 31.93
CA PHE A 45 9.15 -1.80 31.52
C PHE A 45 8.23 -2.41 30.43
N THR A 46 8.80 -3.31 29.66
CA THR A 46 8.06 -4.04 28.60
C THR A 46 8.01 -5.52 28.91
N VAL A 47 6.80 -6.09 28.91
CA VAL A 47 6.55 -7.52 28.89
C VAL A 47 6.70 -8.01 27.45
N THR A 48 7.47 -9.09 27.25
CA THR A 48 7.89 -9.55 25.93
C THR A 48 6.76 -10.16 25.09
N THR A 49 6.91 -10.17 23.78
CA THR A 49 6.04 -10.88 22.82
C THR A 49 5.98 -12.39 23.09
N GLU A 50 7.08 -12.98 23.64
CA GLU A 50 7.12 -14.39 24.02
C GLU A 50 6.13 -14.70 25.16
N VAL A 51 5.94 -13.77 26.11
CA VAL A 51 4.92 -13.92 27.17
C VAL A 51 3.51 -13.84 26.60
N CYS A 52 3.29 -12.93 25.63
CA CYS A 52 2.01 -12.84 24.92
C CYS A 52 1.67 -14.16 24.22
N ASN A 53 2.58 -14.69 23.43
CA ASN A 53 2.36 -15.96 22.74
C ASN A 53 2.12 -17.12 23.72
N TYR A 54 2.91 -17.20 24.79
CA TYR A 54 2.70 -18.20 25.84
C TYR A 54 1.30 -18.08 26.47
N PHE A 55 0.86 -16.84 26.76
CA PHE A 55 -0.46 -16.59 27.36
C PHE A 55 -1.60 -16.98 26.39
N ILE A 56 -1.47 -16.64 25.10
CA ILE A 56 -2.47 -17.00 24.09
C ILE A 56 -2.63 -18.54 24.01
N GLU A 57 -1.54 -19.28 24.07
CA GLU A 57 -1.53 -20.74 24.00
C GLU A 57 -2.03 -21.42 25.29
N ASN A 58 -1.55 -20.96 26.45
CA ASN A 58 -1.75 -21.65 27.74
C ASN A 58 -2.86 -21.02 28.60
N LYS A 59 -3.39 -19.85 28.23
CA LYS A 59 -4.40 -19.09 29.01
C LYS A 59 -3.96 -18.74 30.43
N SER A 60 -2.65 -18.66 30.66
CA SER A 60 -2.02 -18.35 31.93
C SER A 60 -0.65 -17.71 31.72
N PHE A 61 -0.20 -16.91 32.68
CA PHE A 61 1.15 -16.37 32.66
C PHE A 61 2.19 -17.46 32.95
N PRO A 62 3.45 -17.33 32.48
CA PRO A 62 4.54 -18.21 32.88
C PRO A 62 4.84 -18.16 34.37
N ASP A 63 5.27 -19.26 35.01
CA ASP A 63 5.50 -19.38 36.48
C ASP A 63 6.39 -18.28 37.08
N LYS A 64 7.36 -17.77 36.31
CA LYS A 64 8.28 -16.73 36.77
C LYS A 64 7.71 -15.30 36.59
N PHE A 65 6.58 -15.14 35.95
CA PHE A 65 6.04 -13.82 35.57
C PHE A 65 5.81 -12.94 36.81
N ASP A 66 5.14 -13.44 37.81
CA ASP A 66 4.81 -12.67 39.01
C ASP A 66 6.05 -12.15 39.74
N SER A 67 7.07 -13.00 39.91
CA SER A 67 8.31 -12.59 40.55
C SER A 67 9.13 -11.57 39.75
N GLU A 68 9.08 -11.62 38.41
CA GLU A 68 9.72 -10.63 37.57
C GLU A 68 8.90 -9.31 37.52
N LEU A 69 7.57 -9.38 37.58
CA LEU A 69 6.68 -8.22 37.66
C LEU A 69 6.89 -7.45 38.96
N GLU A 70 6.93 -8.14 40.12
CA GLU A 70 7.21 -7.54 41.40
C GLU A 70 8.56 -6.81 41.42
N LYS A 71 9.62 -7.43 40.88
CA LYS A 71 10.94 -6.79 40.75
C LYS A 71 10.92 -5.56 39.84
N ALA A 72 10.19 -5.61 38.74
CA ALA A 72 10.07 -4.50 37.82
C ALA A 72 9.32 -3.32 38.46
N LEU A 73 8.23 -3.59 39.18
CA LEU A 73 7.47 -2.60 39.95
C LEU A 73 8.32 -1.97 41.06
N ALA A 74 8.99 -2.78 41.87
CA ALA A 74 9.85 -2.28 42.96
C ALA A 74 10.98 -1.39 42.44
N ASN A 75 11.54 -1.69 41.27
CA ASN A 75 12.53 -0.84 40.65
C ASN A 75 11.92 0.47 40.11
N LEU A 76 10.74 0.39 39.52
CA LEU A 76 10.02 1.57 39.02
C LEU A 76 9.63 2.53 40.16
N GLU A 77 9.16 2.02 41.29
CA GLU A 77 8.89 2.76 42.52
C GLU A 77 10.12 3.50 43.02
N LYS A 78 11.29 2.83 43.00
CA LYS A 78 12.56 3.43 43.39
C LYS A 78 12.96 4.62 42.50
N ILE A 79 12.72 4.47 41.18
CA ILE A 79 13.07 5.51 40.21
C ILE A 79 12.13 6.70 40.32
N THR A 80 10.83 6.44 40.37
CA THR A 80 9.79 7.50 40.40
C THR A 80 9.61 8.11 41.77
N LYS A 81 10.11 7.47 42.83
CA LYS A 81 9.85 7.80 44.25
C LYS A 81 8.36 7.79 44.62
N LYS A 82 7.54 7.17 43.82
CA LYS A 82 6.11 6.91 44.04
C LYS A 82 5.92 5.41 44.27
N LYS A 83 4.87 5.00 44.94
CA LYS A 83 4.60 3.59 45.24
C LYS A 83 3.32 3.11 44.62
N PHE A 84 3.36 1.92 44.05
CA PHE A 84 2.20 1.28 43.51
C PHE A 84 1.34 0.72 44.66
N ASN A 85 0.06 1.05 44.71
CA ASN A 85 -0.85 0.77 45.80
C ASN A 85 -0.55 1.53 47.12
N ASP A 86 -0.10 2.76 47.02
CA ASP A 86 0.16 3.63 48.19
C ASP A 86 -0.97 4.69 48.37
N ASP A 87 -1.32 4.99 49.60
CA ASP A 87 -2.33 5.95 49.97
C ASP A 87 -1.78 7.39 50.22
N LYS A 88 -0.49 7.61 49.93
CA LYS A 88 0.18 8.94 50.05
C LYS A 88 0.78 9.43 48.78
N THR A 89 1.55 8.60 48.06
CA THR A 89 2.23 8.93 46.83
C THR A 89 1.95 7.88 45.75
N PRO A 90 0.70 7.77 45.28
CA PRO A 90 0.33 6.69 44.37
C PRO A 90 1.10 6.77 43.04
N LEU A 91 1.71 5.65 42.64
CA LEU A 91 2.24 5.46 41.30
C LEU A 91 1.13 5.01 40.38
N LEU A 92 0.89 5.75 39.30
CA LEU A 92 -0.06 5.36 38.28
C LEU A 92 0.66 4.92 37.03
N LEU A 93 0.08 3.93 36.35
CA LEU A 93 0.67 3.29 35.20
C LEU A 93 -0.26 3.33 33.97
N SER A 94 0.33 3.43 32.79
CA SER A 94 -0.32 3.10 31.52
C SER A 94 0.11 1.72 31.06
N VAL A 95 -0.79 0.96 30.46
CA VAL A 95 -0.56 -0.34 29.84
C VAL A 95 -0.90 -0.24 28.36
N ARG A 96 0.12 -0.33 27.52
CA ARG A 96 0.00 -0.05 26.08
C ARG A 96 0.52 -1.22 25.25
N SER A 97 -0.21 -1.59 24.19
CA SER A 97 0.25 -2.59 23.23
C SER A 97 1.41 -2.09 22.37
N GLY A 98 2.26 -2.98 21.93
CA GLY A 98 3.39 -2.69 21.07
C GLY A 98 3.74 -3.86 20.16
N GLY A 99 3.09 -3.99 19.01
CA GLY A 99 3.48 -4.98 17.99
C GLY A 99 4.83 -4.63 17.33
N LYS A 100 5.47 -5.59 16.69
CA LYS A 100 6.70 -5.38 15.90
C LYS A 100 6.50 -4.32 14.82
N VAL A 101 5.33 -4.34 14.18
CA VAL A 101 4.87 -3.33 13.21
C VAL A 101 3.77 -2.50 13.85
N SER A 102 3.77 -1.20 13.59
CA SER A 102 2.74 -0.29 14.10
C SER A 102 1.37 -0.65 13.51
N MET A 103 0.39 -0.88 14.39
CA MET A 103 -1.00 -1.20 14.06
C MET A 103 -1.91 -0.18 14.76
N PRO A 104 -2.04 1.07 14.24
CA PRO A 104 -2.74 2.16 14.91
C PRO A 104 -4.20 1.83 15.18
N GLY A 105 -4.66 1.99 16.44
CA GLY A 105 -6.05 1.75 16.84
C GLY A 105 -6.52 0.30 16.83
N MET A 106 -5.66 -0.66 16.42
CA MET A 106 -6.05 -2.07 16.30
C MET A 106 -6.02 -2.84 17.62
N MET A 107 -5.25 -2.36 18.58
CA MET A 107 -5.07 -3.00 19.88
C MET A 107 -5.32 -2.01 21.01
N ASP A 108 -5.71 -2.54 22.16
CA ASP A 108 -6.17 -1.74 23.27
C ASP A 108 -5.04 -1.15 24.13
N SER A 109 -5.35 -0.07 24.84
CA SER A 109 -4.49 0.58 25.85
C SER A 109 -5.33 0.91 27.07
N ILE A 110 -4.74 0.89 28.26
CA ILE A 110 -5.42 1.24 29.50
C ILE A 110 -4.54 2.23 30.26
N LEU A 111 -5.13 3.35 30.67
CA LEU A 111 -4.45 4.43 31.39
C LEU A 111 -4.88 4.44 32.87
N ASN A 112 -4.14 5.18 33.67
CA ASN A 112 -4.46 5.45 35.08
C ASN A 112 -4.55 4.20 35.97
N ILE A 113 -3.94 3.08 35.57
CA ILE A 113 -3.89 1.85 36.40
C ILE A 113 -3.24 2.16 37.73
N GLY A 114 -3.91 1.77 38.80
CA GLY A 114 -3.46 1.98 40.17
C GLY A 114 -4.36 2.89 41.00
N ILE A 115 -5.29 3.65 40.39
CA ILE A 115 -6.28 4.42 41.12
C ILE A 115 -7.33 3.50 41.75
N ASN A 116 -7.70 3.78 42.99
CA ASN A 116 -8.74 3.09 43.74
C ASN A 116 -9.38 4.04 44.79
N ASP A 117 -10.38 3.57 45.50
CA ASP A 117 -11.13 4.32 46.49
C ASP A 117 -10.28 4.81 47.69
N LYS A 118 -9.09 4.19 47.94
CA LYS A 118 -8.24 4.55 49.05
C LYS A 118 -7.22 5.66 48.70
N ASN A 119 -6.81 5.71 47.41
CA ASN A 119 -5.70 6.57 47.03
C ASN A 119 -6.12 7.77 46.13
N VAL A 120 -7.38 7.85 45.73
CA VAL A 120 -7.89 8.96 44.92
C VAL A 120 -7.78 10.30 45.68
N ASP A 121 -8.04 10.33 46.99
CA ASP A 121 -7.89 11.52 47.82
C ASP A 121 -6.43 11.97 47.96
N ALA A 122 -5.52 10.99 48.02
CA ALA A 122 -4.08 11.31 48.03
C ALA A 122 -3.64 11.88 46.69
N LEU A 123 -4.18 11.38 45.59
CA LEU A 123 -3.93 11.94 44.27
C LEU A 123 -4.42 13.38 44.18
N ALA A 124 -5.65 13.64 44.63
CA ALA A 124 -6.23 14.99 44.73
C ALA A 124 -5.35 15.94 45.55
N SER A 125 -4.87 15.50 46.71
CA SER A 125 -4.00 16.25 47.56
C SER A 125 -2.61 16.53 46.96
N ASN A 126 -2.01 15.53 46.27
CA ASN A 126 -0.69 15.67 45.67
C ASN A 126 -0.67 16.65 44.49
N PHE A 127 -1.74 16.73 43.75
CA PHE A 127 -1.87 17.68 42.63
C PHE A 127 -2.65 18.95 43.00
N ASN A 128 -3.16 19.04 44.24
CA ASN A 128 -4.05 20.11 44.70
C ASN A 128 -5.26 20.33 43.77
N ASP A 129 -5.78 19.25 43.20
CA ASP A 129 -6.90 19.24 42.26
C ASP A 129 -7.74 17.96 42.43
N GLU A 130 -8.87 18.11 43.13
CA GLU A 130 -9.81 17.02 43.39
C GLU A 130 -10.54 16.60 42.12
N ARG A 131 -10.89 17.58 41.27
CA ARG A 131 -11.57 17.33 40.00
C ARG A 131 -10.70 16.46 39.10
N PHE A 132 -9.41 16.77 38.95
CA PHE A 132 -8.45 15.99 38.17
C PHE A 132 -8.36 14.54 38.64
N ALA A 133 -8.24 14.34 39.98
CA ALA A 133 -8.14 12.99 40.54
C ALA A 133 -9.41 12.15 40.27
N LEU A 134 -10.59 12.75 40.44
CA LEU A 134 -11.87 12.10 40.20
C LEU A 134 -12.09 11.82 38.69
N ASP A 135 -11.76 12.75 37.80
CA ASP A 135 -11.87 12.50 36.34
C ASP A 135 -10.90 11.39 35.89
N SER A 136 -9.68 11.36 36.43
CA SER A 136 -8.73 10.29 36.16
C SER A 136 -9.23 8.92 36.63
N TYR A 137 -9.96 8.86 37.76
CA TYR A 137 -10.57 7.63 38.26
C TYR A 137 -11.77 7.21 37.41
N ARG A 138 -12.65 8.16 37.06
CA ARG A 138 -13.77 7.94 36.14
C ARG A 138 -13.29 7.34 34.83
N ARG A 139 -12.26 7.94 34.21
CA ARG A 139 -11.65 7.43 32.97
C ARG A 139 -11.08 6.03 33.09
N LEU A 140 -10.40 5.72 34.20
CA LEU A 140 -9.92 4.36 34.47
C LEU A 140 -11.06 3.36 34.53
N ILE A 141 -12.14 3.65 35.30
CA ILE A 141 -13.26 2.72 35.46
C ILE A 141 -13.92 2.46 34.10
N GLN A 142 -14.18 3.52 33.31
CA GLN A 142 -14.78 3.42 31.98
C GLN A 142 -13.94 2.58 31.03
N MET A 143 -12.65 2.88 30.90
CA MET A 143 -11.72 2.20 30.00
C MET A 143 -11.48 0.75 30.45
N TYR A 144 -11.29 0.50 31.74
CA TYR A 144 -11.09 -0.82 32.29
C TYR A 144 -12.32 -1.70 32.10
N ALA A 145 -13.50 -1.14 32.34
CA ALA A 145 -14.75 -1.85 32.14
C ALA A 145 -14.95 -2.26 30.68
N ASN A 146 -14.64 -1.37 29.73
CA ASN A 146 -14.75 -1.68 28.30
C ASN A 146 -13.69 -2.69 27.85
N VAL A 147 -12.42 -2.43 28.12
CA VAL A 147 -11.29 -3.19 27.55
C VAL A 147 -11.04 -4.51 28.30
N VAL A 148 -11.15 -4.52 29.64
CA VAL A 148 -10.79 -5.68 30.46
C VAL A 148 -12.00 -6.53 30.81
N LEU A 149 -13.13 -5.87 31.13
CA LEU A 149 -14.36 -6.55 31.54
C LEU A 149 -15.34 -6.75 30.36
N GLU A 150 -14.99 -6.28 29.18
CA GLU A 150 -15.76 -6.41 27.93
C GLU A 150 -17.22 -5.87 28.04
N ILE A 151 -17.40 -4.81 28.84
CA ILE A 151 -18.69 -4.12 28.98
C ILE A 151 -18.80 -3.04 27.92
N ASP A 152 -19.93 -2.99 27.25
CA ASP A 152 -20.21 -2.05 26.16
C ASP A 152 -20.06 -0.59 26.62
N MET A 153 -19.28 0.19 25.87
CA MET A 153 -18.97 1.60 26.12
C MET A 153 -20.22 2.48 26.14
N ASP A 154 -21.20 2.21 25.29
CA ASP A 154 -22.45 2.99 25.18
C ASP A 154 -23.18 3.11 26.51
N ARG A 155 -23.02 2.14 27.41
CA ARG A 155 -23.64 2.18 28.74
C ARG A 155 -23.05 3.27 29.63
N PHE A 156 -21.75 3.50 29.52
CA PHE A 156 -21.03 4.53 30.28
C PHE A 156 -21.26 5.90 29.67
N GLU A 157 -21.26 6.01 28.35
CA GLU A 157 -21.60 7.24 27.62
C GLU A 157 -23.02 7.69 27.94
N ALA A 158 -23.99 6.77 27.98
CA ALA A 158 -25.38 7.08 28.36
C ALA A 158 -25.51 7.65 29.80
N ILE A 159 -24.64 7.23 30.74
CA ILE A 159 -24.60 7.78 32.10
C ILE A 159 -24.08 9.21 32.06
N ILE A 160 -22.98 9.46 31.31
CA ILE A 160 -22.37 10.78 31.14
C ILE A 160 -23.40 11.73 30.50
N ASP A 161 -24.02 11.34 29.40
CA ASP A 161 -24.97 12.17 28.67
C ASP A 161 -26.22 12.49 29.50
N ASN A 162 -26.68 11.51 30.27
CA ASN A 162 -27.81 11.74 31.18
C ASN A 162 -27.45 12.75 32.28
N LYS A 163 -26.21 12.66 32.86
CA LYS A 163 -25.73 13.59 33.85
C LYS A 163 -25.56 14.99 33.28
N LYS A 164 -24.99 15.12 32.07
CA LYS A 164 -24.91 16.39 31.34
C LYS A 164 -26.28 17.03 31.18
N ARG A 165 -27.28 16.27 30.75
CA ARG A 165 -28.66 16.76 30.53
C ARG A 165 -29.31 17.20 31.82
N ILE A 166 -29.11 16.48 32.93
CA ILE A 166 -29.70 16.81 34.24
C ILE A 166 -29.09 18.08 34.80
N ASP A 167 -27.76 18.21 34.73
CA ASP A 167 -27.01 19.29 35.38
C ASP A 167 -26.79 20.51 34.46
N GLY A 168 -27.18 20.43 33.18
CA GLY A 168 -26.95 21.50 32.21
C GLY A 168 -25.51 21.70 31.81
N VAL A 169 -24.66 20.64 31.85
CA VAL A 169 -23.26 20.67 31.50
C VAL A 169 -23.11 20.30 30.02
N GLU A 170 -22.28 21.04 29.28
CA GLU A 170 -22.09 20.77 27.83
C GLU A 170 -20.92 19.80 27.56
N LYS A 171 -19.83 19.94 28.28
CA LYS A 171 -18.59 19.17 28.05
C LYS A 171 -18.19 18.39 29.29
N ASP A 172 -17.50 17.25 29.10
CA ASP A 172 -16.99 16.41 30.21
C ASP A 172 -16.07 17.20 31.14
N ASN A 173 -15.30 18.13 30.59
CA ASN A 173 -14.37 18.96 31.36
C ASN A 173 -15.05 19.97 32.27
N ASP A 174 -16.35 20.23 32.08
CA ASP A 174 -17.10 21.21 32.88
C ASP A 174 -17.76 20.56 34.11
N PHE A 175 -17.67 19.22 34.27
CA PHE A 175 -18.11 18.55 35.50
C PHE A 175 -17.28 18.96 36.71
N ASP A 176 -17.94 19.23 37.81
CA ASP A 176 -17.32 19.47 39.11
C ASP A 176 -17.04 18.17 39.89
N SER A 177 -16.38 18.26 41.04
CA SER A 177 -16.03 17.10 41.88
C SER A 177 -17.24 16.28 42.37
N GLU A 178 -18.36 16.94 42.72
CA GLU A 178 -19.56 16.26 43.19
C GLU A 178 -20.23 15.47 42.05
N GLN A 179 -20.29 16.07 40.88
CA GLN A 179 -20.83 15.43 39.68
C GLN A 179 -19.99 14.23 39.24
N LEU A 180 -18.64 14.36 39.24
CA LEU A 180 -17.72 13.26 38.94
C LEU A 180 -17.82 12.11 39.95
N SER A 181 -17.95 12.42 41.27
CA SER A 181 -18.16 11.40 42.29
C SER A 181 -19.44 10.61 42.04
N TRP A 182 -20.51 11.29 41.66
CA TRP A 182 -21.79 10.64 41.31
C TRP A 182 -21.60 9.71 40.08
N ILE A 183 -20.91 10.18 39.04
CA ILE A 183 -20.63 9.39 37.84
C ILE A 183 -19.80 8.14 38.19
N ILE A 184 -18.77 8.27 39.00
CA ILE A 184 -17.92 7.16 39.47
C ILE A 184 -18.77 6.08 40.18
N ASP A 185 -19.68 6.47 41.07
CA ASP A 185 -20.54 5.52 41.78
C ASP A 185 -21.53 4.83 40.83
N ALA A 186 -22.07 5.56 39.85
CA ALA A 186 -22.91 5.00 38.82
C ALA A 186 -22.13 4.01 37.92
N PHE A 187 -20.88 4.33 37.61
CA PHE A 187 -20.00 3.43 36.86
C PHE A 187 -19.66 2.16 37.62
N LYS A 188 -19.31 2.24 38.90
CA LYS A 188 -19.06 1.08 39.77
C LYS A 188 -20.29 0.17 39.86
N THR A 189 -21.47 0.78 40.02
CA THR A 189 -22.75 0.04 40.04
C THR A 189 -22.99 -0.67 38.70
N THR A 190 -22.66 -0.01 37.60
CA THR A 190 -22.77 -0.60 36.25
C THR A 190 -21.80 -1.77 36.09
N VAL A 191 -20.54 -1.60 36.51
CA VAL A 191 -19.54 -2.68 36.49
C VAL A 191 -20.03 -3.89 37.30
N GLU A 192 -20.44 -3.70 38.54
CA GLU A 192 -20.94 -4.80 39.39
C GLU A 192 -22.14 -5.52 38.77
N ARG A 193 -23.05 -4.76 38.17
CA ARG A 193 -24.25 -5.31 37.50
C ARG A 193 -23.91 -6.19 36.30
N PHE A 194 -22.94 -5.80 35.46
CA PHE A 194 -22.66 -6.47 34.19
C PHE A 194 -21.48 -7.45 34.28
N ALA A 195 -20.46 -7.18 35.10
CA ALA A 195 -19.34 -8.12 35.33
C ALA A 195 -19.65 -9.14 36.43
N GLY A 196 -20.67 -8.92 37.26
CA GLY A 196 -21.00 -9.79 38.38
C GLY A 196 -20.05 -9.68 39.60
N ASN A 197 -19.07 -8.77 39.54
CA ASN A 197 -18.09 -8.48 40.58
C ASN A 197 -17.87 -6.96 40.65
N PRO A 198 -17.54 -6.40 41.81
CA PRO A 198 -17.22 -4.99 41.93
C PRO A 198 -15.94 -4.65 41.15
N PHE A 199 -15.79 -3.36 40.79
CA PHE A 199 -14.58 -2.87 40.19
C PHE A 199 -13.34 -3.19 41.06
N PRO A 200 -12.26 -3.77 40.48
CA PRO A 200 -11.10 -4.24 41.24
C PRO A 200 -10.37 -3.06 41.92
N GLN A 201 -10.25 -3.14 43.24
CA GLN A 201 -9.60 -2.12 44.07
C GLN A 201 -8.10 -2.41 44.33
N ASP A 202 -7.61 -3.60 44.01
CA ASP A 202 -6.19 -3.94 44.14
C ASP A 202 -5.45 -3.57 42.84
N PRO A 203 -4.49 -2.61 42.87
CA PRO A 203 -3.74 -2.19 41.70
C PRO A 203 -3.01 -3.29 40.91
N VAL A 204 -2.52 -4.34 41.66
CA VAL A 204 -1.82 -5.46 41.00
C VAL A 204 -2.80 -6.28 40.18
N THR A 205 -4.01 -6.47 40.69
CA THR A 205 -5.10 -7.13 39.95
C THR A 205 -5.51 -6.33 38.74
N GLN A 206 -5.64 -4.99 38.87
CA GLN A 206 -5.88 -4.09 37.71
C GLN A 206 -4.78 -4.23 36.66
N LEU A 207 -3.51 -4.20 37.05
CA LEU A 207 -2.37 -4.30 36.14
C LEU A 207 -2.33 -5.63 35.39
N LYS A 208 -2.52 -6.76 36.11
CA LYS A 208 -2.54 -8.09 35.47
C LYS A 208 -3.71 -8.22 34.49
N GLY A 209 -4.90 -7.76 34.89
CA GLY A 209 -6.07 -7.75 33.99
C GLY A 209 -5.83 -6.90 32.73
N ALA A 210 -5.19 -5.75 32.87
CA ALA A 210 -4.85 -4.89 31.72
C ALA A 210 -3.81 -5.54 30.79
N ILE A 211 -2.77 -6.21 31.31
CA ILE A 211 -1.78 -6.95 30.50
C ILE A 211 -2.47 -8.08 29.74
N GLU A 212 -3.34 -8.83 30.42
CA GLU A 212 -4.12 -9.91 29.80
C GLU A 212 -5.02 -9.40 28.67
N ALA A 213 -5.74 -8.29 28.89
CA ALA A 213 -6.60 -7.68 27.88
C ALA A 213 -5.79 -7.22 26.65
N VAL A 214 -4.62 -6.61 26.84
CA VAL A 214 -3.72 -6.26 25.75
C VAL A 214 -3.27 -7.49 24.96
N PHE A 215 -2.97 -8.61 25.60
CA PHE A 215 -2.65 -9.86 24.89
C PHE A 215 -3.84 -10.40 24.08
N LYS A 216 -5.03 -10.38 24.67
CA LYS A 216 -6.27 -10.80 23.99
C LYS A 216 -6.58 -9.90 22.78
N SER A 217 -6.29 -8.59 22.86
CA SER A 217 -6.55 -7.65 21.77
C SER A 217 -5.79 -7.99 20.48
N TRP A 218 -4.69 -8.74 20.55
CA TRP A 218 -4.02 -9.31 19.38
C TRP A 218 -4.95 -10.20 18.55
N LEU A 219 -5.92 -10.87 19.17
CA LEU A 219 -6.87 -11.77 18.53
C LEU A 219 -8.20 -11.08 18.15
N ASN A 220 -8.37 -9.79 18.43
CA ASN A 220 -9.57 -9.06 18.06
C ASN A 220 -9.77 -9.04 16.53
N LYS A 221 -11.02 -9.08 16.08
CA LYS A 221 -11.37 -9.11 14.64
C LYS A 221 -10.67 -8.01 13.84
N ARG A 222 -10.66 -6.77 14.34
CA ARG A 222 -9.98 -5.63 13.72
C ARG A 222 -8.45 -5.84 13.59
N ALA A 223 -7.80 -6.37 14.63
CA ALA A 223 -6.36 -6.64 14.61
C ALA A 223 -6.01 -7.78 13.65
N VAL A 224 -6.86 -8.82 13.58
CA VAL A 224 -6.71 -9.92 12.62
C VAL A 224 -6.90 -9.43 11.18
N ALA A 225 -7.95 -8.63 10.92
CA ALA A 225 -8.21 -8.05 9.60
C ALA A 225 -7.04 -7.16 9.13
N TYR A 226 -6.54 -6.28 10.02
CA TYR A 226 -5.39 -5.44 9.71
C TYR A 226 -4.14 -6.25 9.36
N ARG A 227 -3.83 -7.30 10.16
CA ARG A 227 -2.68 -8.18 9.88
C ARG A 227 -2.81 -8.90 8.55
N LYS A 228 -4.01 -9.38 8.22
CA LYS A 228 -4.30 -10.01 6.93
C LYS A 228 -4.03 -9.04 5.76
N ILE A 229 -4.55 -7.82 5.83
CA ILE A 229 -4.37 -6.79 4.79
C ILE A 229 -2.89 -6.42 4.62
N ASN A 230 -2.13 -6.36 5.73
CA ASN A 230 -0.74 -5.93 5.72
C ASN A 230 0.27 -7.09 5.71
N ASN A 231 -0.17 -8.32 5.45
CA ASN A 231 0.67 -9.53 5.43
C ASN A 231 1.54 -9.71 6.70
N ILE A 232 0.98 -9.40 7.88
CA ILE A 232 1.66 -9.54 9.18
C ILE A 232 1.36 -10.93 9.76
N PRO A 233 2.38 -11.75 10.06
CA PRO A 233 2.20 -13.09 10.61
C PRO A 233 1.47 -13.10 11.96
N ASN A 234 0.51 -14.01 12.12
CA ASN A 234 -0.30 -14.11 13.34
C ASN A 234 0.50 -14.56 14.58
N ASN A 235 1.61 -15.24 14.40
CA ASN A 235 2.47 -15.80 15.46
C ASN A 235 3.47 -14.78 16.05
N TRP A 236 3.49 -13.53 15.60
CA TRP A 236 4.41 -12.54 16.17
C TRP A 236 4.05 -12.11 17.58
N GLY A 237 2.76 -12.05 17.91
CA GLY A 237 2.30 -11.54 19.20
C GLY A 237 2.51 -10.03 19.37
N THR A 238 2.24 -9.53 20.56
CA THR A 238 2.47 -8.12 20.93
C THR A 238 3.28 -8.02 22.21
N GLY A 239 4.26 -7.09 22.24
CA GLY A 239 4.84 -6.65 23.50
C GLY A 239 3.82 -5.79 24.25
N THR A 240 3.86 -5.79 25.58
CA THR A 240 3.04 -4.90 26.39
C THR A 240 3.96 -3.97 27.19
N THR A 241 3.83 -2.68 26.93
CA THR A 241 4.62 -1.64 27.59
C THR A 241 3.85 -1.07 28.77
N ILE A 242 4.44 -1.14 29.95
CA ILE A 242 3.96 -0.55 31.20
C ILE A 242 4.82 0.65 31.50
N GLN A 243 4.23 1.84 31.65
CA GLN A 243 4.96 3.09 31.77
C GLN A 243 4.32 3.96 32.87
N SER A 244 5.13 4.67 33.64
CA SER A 244 4.61 5.64 34.61
C SER A 244 3.79 6.72 33.89
N MET A 245 2.64 7.05 34.45
CA MET A 245 1.80 8.13 33.92
C MET A 245 2.47 9.49 34.04
N VAL A 246 2.28 10.30 33.02
CA VAL A 246 2.46 11.76 32.99
C VAL A 246 1.17 12.37 32.46
N PHE A 247 0.78 13.55 32.98
CA PHE A 247 -0.56 14.07 32.82
C PHE A 247 -0.60 15.37 32.03
N GLY A 248 -1.06 15.29 30.79
CA GLY A 248 -1.29 16.47 29.95
C GLY A 248 -2.53 17.28 30.33
N ASN A 249 -3.37 16.74 31.20
CA ASN A 249 -4.59 17.39 31.71
C ASN A 249 -4.46 17.82 33.18
N LEU A 250 -3.24 18.02 33.67
CA LEU A 250 -3.01 18.38 35.06
C LEU A 250 -3.37 19.86 35.32
N ASN A 251 -2.97 20.77 34.45
CA ASN A 251 -3.20 22.22 34.61
C ASN A 251 -3.05 22.93 33.25
N GLU A 252 -3.15 24.25 33.23
CA GLU A 252 -3.04 25.06 32.00
C GLU A 252 -1.62 25.07 31.39
N SER A 253 -0.59 24.66 32.15
CA SER A 253 0.77 24.47 31.61
C SER A 253 1.06 23.05 31.15
N SER A 254 0.07 22.17 31.23
CA SER A 254 0.12 20.80 30.80
C SER A 254 -0.60 20.61 29.47
N GLY A 255 -0.16 19.62 28.68
CA GLY A 255 -0.73 19.37 27.36
C GLY A 255 -0.23 18.06 26.77
N THR A 256 -0.72 17.74 25.61
CA THR A 256 -0.29 16.55 24.85
C THR A 256 -0.33 16.83 23.36
N GLY A 257 0.43 16.07 22.58
CA GLY A 257 0.45 16.27 21.14
C GLY A 257 1.19 15.18 20.38
N VAL A 258 1.10 15.33 19.05
CA VAL A 258 1.78 14.47 18.09
C VAL A 258 2.56 15.35 17.11
N ALA A 259 3.85 15.09 16.96
CA ALA A 259 4.74 15.84 16.09
C ALA A 259 5.39 14.93 15.04
N PHE A 260 5.40 15.41 13.80
CA PHE A 260 6.16 14.84 12.71
C PHE A 260 7.39 15.69 12.44
N THR A 261 8.56 15.09 12.36
CA THR A 261 9.80 15.80 12.10
C THR A 261 9.83 16.44 10.71
N ARG A 262 9.08 15.85 9.77
CA ARG A 262 8.87 16.37 8.40
C ARG A 262 7.40 16.32 8.03
N PHE A 263 6.98 17.19 7.13
CA PHE A 263 5.60 17.26 6.69
C PHE A 263 5.19 15.94 5.97
N PRO A 264 4.28 15.13 6.52
CA PRO A 264 4.05 13.76 6.05
C PRO A 264 3.40 13.66 4.68
N SER A 265 2.73 14.69 4.19
CA SER A 265 2.12 14.70 2.85
C SER A 265 3.08 15.19 1.76
N THR A 266 4.01 16.10 2.06
CA THR A 266 4.88 16.72 1.06
C THR A 266 6.38 16.45 1.25
N GLY A 267 6.81 15.95 2.40
CA GLY A 267 8.20 15.70 2.74
C GLY A 267 9.02 16.94 3.11
N LYS A 268 8.41 18.13 3.18
CA LYS A 268 9.12 19.37 3.57
C LYS A 268 9.76 19.22 4.94
N ASN A 269 11.03 19.63 5.08
CA ASN A 269 11.75 19.65 6.35
C ASN A 269 11.23 20.78 7.25
N LYS A 270 10.09 20.55 7.88
CA LYS A 270 9.45 21.42 8.88
C LYS A 270 8.73 20.56 9.90
N LEU A 271 8.93 20.86 11.18
CA LEU A 271 8.17 20.22 12.25
C LEU A 271 6.68 20.49 12.03
N TYR A 272 5.89 19.42 12.01
CA TYR A 272 4.46 19.44 11.72
C TYR A 272 3.73 18.61 12.77
N GLY A 273 2.52 19.00 13.15
CA GLY A 273 1.72 18.23 14.09
C GLY A 273 0.70 19.09 14.82
N GLU A 274 0.11 18.48 15.83
CA GLU A 274 -1.02 19.04 16.57
C GLU A 274 -0.83 18.83 18.07
N TYR A 275 -1.34 19.77 18.87
CA TYR A 275 -1.30 19.68 20.33
C TYR A 275 -2.59 20.24 20.94
N LEU A 276 -2.87 19.79 22.16
CA LEU A 276 -3.94 20.33 23.00
C LEU A 276 -3.38 20.62 24.39
N MET A 277 -3.68 21.82 24.92
CA MET A 277 -3.44 22.11 26.33
C MET A 277 -4.58 21.56 27.20
N ASN A 278 -4.24 21.20 28.41
CA ASN A 278 -5.16 20.63 29.41
C ASN A 278 -5.96 19.46 28.81
N ALA A 279 -5.23 18.45 28.27
CA ALA A 279 -5.80 17.30 27.55
C ALA A 279 -4.96 16.04 27.74
N GLN A 280 -5.60 14.89 27.67
CA GLN A 280 -4.92 13.59 27.55
C GLN A 280 -4.72 13.18 26.07
N GLY A 281 -3.82 12.22 25.82
CA GLY A 281 -3.50 11.77 24.46
C GLY A 281 -4.71 11.27 23.65
N GLU A 282 -5.70 10.71 24.34
CA GLU A 282 -6.95 10.24 23.72
C GLU A 282 -7.77 11.40 23.14
N ASP A 283 -7.78 12.57 23.80
CA ASP A 283 -8.54 13.74 23.36
C ASP A 283 -8.04 14.29 22.01
N VAL A 284 -6.73 14.12 21.72
CA VAL A 284 -6.13 14.49 20.42
C VAL A 284 -6.47 13.47 19.33
N VAL A 285 -6.41 12.18 19.66
CA VAL A 285 -6.56 11.08 18.67
C VAL A 285 -8.03 10.85 18.33
N ALA A 286 -8.94 10.98 19.32
CA ALA A 286 -10.38 10.79 19.12
C ALA A 286 -11.06 11.95 18.39
N GLY A 287 -10.39 13.11 18.25
CA GLY A 287 -10.98 14.26 17.55
C GLY A 287 -12.10 14.99 18.31
N ILE A 288 -12.22 14.76 19.62
CA ILE A 288 -13.27 15.35 20.48
C ILE A 288 -13.13 16.88 20.56
N ARG A 289 -11.90 17.37 20.50
CA ARG A 289 -11.55 18.81 20.51
C ARG A 289 -10.71 19.11 19.28
N THR A 290 -10.89 20.31 18.70
CA THR A 290 -10.04 20.77 17.57
C THR A 290 -8.65 21.12 18.10
N PRO A 291 -7.59 20.42 17.67
CA PRO A 291 -6.24 20.67 18.17
C PRO A 291 -5.62 21.92 17.54
N TYR A 292 -4.61 22.47 18.20
CA TYR A 292 -3.81 23.58 17.72
C TYR A 292 -2.58 23.07 16.94
N PRO A 293 -2.12 23.80 15.92
CA PRO A 293 -0.94 23.41 15.14
C PRO A 293 0.36 23.61 15.94
N ILE A 294 1.32 22.70 15.77
CA ILE A 294 2.66 22.83 16.37
C ILE A 294 3.46 23.92 15.66
N GLY A 295 3.56 23.86 14.34
CA GLY A 295 4.31 24.82 13.54
C GLY A 295 3.43 25.86 12.87
N LYS A 296 3.98 27.05 12.59
CA LYS A 296 3.30 28.10 11.85
C LYS A 296 3.12 27.72 10.39
N HIS A 297 1.89 27.72 9.89
CA HIS A 297 1.53 27.51 8.49
C HIS A 297 0.75 28.71 7.95
N GLU A 298 1.03 29.09 6.69
CA GLU A 298 0.46 30.27 6.04
C GLU A 298 -1.09 30.28 5.96
N LYS A 299 -1.74 29.14 6.15
CA LYS A 299 -3.20 28.97 6.06
C LYS A 299 -3.90 28.80 7.42
N ASN A 300 -3.18 28.76 8.53
CA ASN A 300 -3.80 28.57 9.85
C ASN A 300 -4.21 29.88 10.48
N THR A 301 -5.47 29.98 10.87
CA THR A 301 -6.04 31.13 11.62
C THR A 301 -5.85 31.01 13.13
N GLN A 302 -5.45 29.81 13.62
CA GLN A 302 -5.21 29.53 15.04
C GLN A 302 -3.72 29.74 15.38
N PRO A 303 -3.40 30.20 16.60
CA PRO A 303 -2.03 30.34 17.05
C PRO A 303 -1.34 28.98 17.15
N SER A 304 -0.07 28.92 16.75
CA SER A 304 0.74 27.69 16.78
C SER A 304 1.57 27.63 18.07
N LEU A 305 2.02 26.42 18.45
CA LEU A 305 2.98 26.25 19.55
C LEU A 305 4.28 27.03 19.29
N GLU A 306 4.72 27.15 18.06
CA GLU A 306 5.89 27.92 17.64
C GLU A 306 5.74 29.42 18.03
N GLU A 307 4.51 29.96 17.98
CA GLU A 307 4.20 31.33 18.31
C GLU A 307 3.93 31.51 19.82
N GLU A 308 3.22 30.61 20.47
CA GLU A 308 2.82 30.72 21.88
C GLU A 308 3.92 30.28 22.85
N ASN A 309 4.67 29.22 22.53
CA ASN A 309 5.76 28.73 23.35
C ASN A 309 6.98 28.30 22.51
N PRO A 310 7.77 29.26 22.00
CA PRO A 310 8.94 28.99 21.16
C PRO A 310 10.01 28.11 21.84
N ALA A 311 10.10 28.14 23.16
CA ALA A 311 11.07 27.33 23.93
C ALA A 311 10.72 25.83 23.80
N LEU A 312 9.48 25.50 24.07
CA LEU A 312 8.96 24.13 23.95
C LEU A 312 9.00 23.62 22.49
N PHE A 313 8.61 24.46 21.53
CA PHE A 313 8.72 24.14 20.10
C PHE A 313 10.15 23.78 19.72
N ASN A 314 11.13 24.57 20.14
CA ASN A 314 12.54 24.31 19.84
C ASN A 314 13.07 23.04 20.55
N GLU A 315 12.57 22.72 21.74
CA GLU A 315 12.91 21.49 22.44
C GLU A 315 12.39 20.26 21.68
N ILE A 316 11.11 20.26 21.26
CA ILE A 316 10.52 19.19 20.44
C ILE A 316 11.29 19.05 19.12
N LYS A 317 11.65 20.17 18.48
CA LYS A 317 12.43 20.16 17.24
C LYS A 317 13.81 19.54 17.45
N SER A 318 14.52 19.93 18.50
CA SER A 318 15.85 19.39 18.82
C SER A 318 15.82 17.88 19.07
N ILE A 319 14.79 17.40 19.77
CA ILE A 319 14.57 15.97 19.97
C ILE A 319 14.26 15.29 18.63
N GLY A 320 13.44 15.91 17.80
CA GLY A 320 13.12 15.40 16.46
C GLY A 320 14.35 15.25 15.57
N ASP A 321 15.20 16.27 15.49
CA ASP A 321 16.45 16.26 14.72
C ASP A 321 17.40 15.16 15.21
N LYS A 322 17.48 14.94 16.53
CA LYS A 322 18.27 13.88 17.15
C LYS A 322 17.73 12.49 16.77
N LEU A 323 16.41 12.32 16.79
CA LEU A 323 15.75 11.07 16.42
C LEU A 323 15.88 10.76 14.92
N GLU A 324 15.69 11.75 14.03
CA GLU A 324 15.92 11.60 12.59
C GLU A 324 17.34 11.12 12.28
N THR A 325 18.32 11.76 12.88
CA THR A 325 19.74 11.40 12.68
C THR A 325 20.04 9.99 13.17
N HIS A 326 19.46 9.59 14.30
CA HIS A 326 19.69 8.27 14.89
C HIS A 326 18.98 7.15 14.17
N TYR A 327 17.70 7.33 13.80
CA TYR A 327 16.90 6.34 13.09
C TYR A 327 17.08 6.38 11.57
N LYS A 328 17.71 7.44 11.06
CA LYS A 328 17.92 7.68 9.62
C LYS A 328 16.60 7.69 8.84
N ASP A 329 15.54 8.21 9.45
CA ASP A 329 14.21 8.31 8.85
C ASP A 329 13.39 9.39 9.56
N ALA A 330 12.43 10.00 8.86
CA ALA A 330 11.48 10.92 9.45
C ALA A 330 10.69 10.24 10.57
N GLN A 331 10.48 10.97 11.68
CA GLN A 331 9.87 10.42 12.88
C GLN A 331 8.50 11.03 13.16
N ASP A 332 7.63 10.20 13.70
CA ASP A 332 6.34 10.52 14.31
C ASP A 332 6.50 10.34 15.82
N ILE A 333 6.27 11.43 16.57
CA ILE A 333 6.59 11.55 17.99
C ILE A 333 5.31 11.86 18.76
N GLU A 334 4.97 11.01 19.72
CA GLU A 334 3.93 11.31 20.73
C GLU A 334 4.59 11.92 21.97
N PHE A 335 4.07 13.04 22.44
CA PHE A 335 4.61 13.73 23.60
C PHE A 335 3.53 14.21 24.56
N THR A 336 3.91 14.39 25.82
CA THR A 336 3.08 15.00 26.86
C THR A 336 3.91 16.06 27.61
N ILE A 337 3.27 17.15 27.94
CA ILE A 337 3.81 18.23 28.77
C ILE A 337 3.11 18.11 30.12
N GLU A 338 3.84 17.89 31.19
CA GLU A 338 3.32 17.90 32.55
C GLU A 338 3.94 19.08 33.31
N ASP A 339 3.13 20.05 33.70
CA ASP A 339 3.56 21.25 34.40
C ASP A 339 4.76 21.95 33.76
N GLY A 340 4.74 22.06 32.43
CA GLY A 340 5.79 22.69 31.61
C GLY A 340 6.99 21.80 31.29
N GLU A 341 7.10 20.59 31.81
CA GLU A 341 8.15 19.61 31.48
C GLU A 341 7.72 18.70 30.33
N LEU A 342 8.59 18.55 29.32
CA LEU A 342 8.33 17.74 28.13
C LEU A 342 8.75 16.28 28.35
N PHE A 343 7.85 15.35 28.03
CA PHE A 343 8.07 13.91 28.03
C PHE A 343 7.74 13.32 26.66
N ILE A 344 8.62 12.45 26.16
CA ILE A 344 8.37 11.70 24.91
C ILE A 344 7.81 10.33 25.25
N LEU A 345 6.60 10.06 24.76
CA LEU A 345 5.87 8.83 25.04
C LEU A 345 6.10 7.73 24.03
N GLN A 346 6.41 8.10 22.80
CA GLN A 346 6.64 7.17 21.70
C GLN A 346 7.35 7.87 20.54
N THR A 347 8.19 7.14 19.82
CA THR A 347 8.64 7.49 18.47
C THR A 347 8.47 6.30 17.53
N ARG A 348 8.23 6.60 16.26
CA ARG A 348 8.16 5.62 15.19
C ARG A 348 8.50 6.29 13.86
N ASN A 349 8.88 5.51 12.86
CA ASN A 349 9.05 6.03 11.51
C ASN A 349 7.73 6.62 11.01
N ALA A 350 7.79 7.85 10.52
CA ALA A 350 6.62 8.59 10.10
C ALA A 350 5.93 7.93 8.91
N LYS A 351 4.65 7.61 9.07
CA LYS A 351 3.81 7.23 7.92
C LYS A 351 3.61 8.45 7.04
N ARG A 352 3.87 8.27 5.75
CA ARG A 352 3.94 9.35 4.77
C ARG A 352 3.52 8.89 3.40
N THR A 353 3.23 9.85 2.52
CA THR A 353 2.94 9.55 1.13
C THR A 353 4.19 9.14 0.36
N ALA A 354 4.01 8.47 -0.76
CA ALA A 354 5.14 8.10 -1.62
C ALA A 354 5.91 9.33 -2.12
N GLN A 355 5.22 10.41 -2.46
CA GLN A 355 5.86 11.68 -2.84
C GLN A 355 6.72 12.24 -1.71
N ALA A 356 6.19 12.25 -0.48
CA ALA A 356 6.96 12.67 0.69
C ALA A 356 8.15 11.74 0.95
N SER A 357 7.99 10.42 0.77
CA SER A 357 9.09 9.45 0.92
C SER A 357 10.24 9.74 -0.04
N VAL A 358 9.93 10.00 -1.31
CA VAL A 358 10.93 10.35 -2.33
C VAL A 358 11.67 11.64 -1.94
N LYS A 359 10.91 12.69 -1.60
CA LYS A 359 11.52 13.95 -1.21
C LYS A 359 12.39 13.82 0.05
N ILE A 360 11.90 13.15 1.08
CA ILE A 360 12.63 12.91 2.33
C ILE A 360 13.93 12.16 2.07
N ALA A 361 13.90 11.11 1.25
CA ALA A 361 15.09 10.33 0.92
C ALA A 361 16.18 11.17 0.22
N VAL A 362 15.77 12.00 -0.76
CA VAL A 362 16.67 12.89 -1.48
C VAL A 362 17.20 13.99 -0.56
N ASP A 363 16.34 14.62 0.23
CA ASP A 363 16.74 15.69 1.16
C ASP A 363 17.71 15.17 2.24
N MET A 364 17.44 14.00 2.86
CA MET A 364 18.34 13.39 3.86
C MET A 364 19.69 12.98 3.28
N HIS A 365 19.74 12.59 2.00
CA HIS A 365 21.02 12.40 1.33
C HIS A 365 21.77 13.72 1.18
N ASN A 366 21.12 14.78 0.72
CA ASN A 366 21.70 16.12 0.57
C ASN A 366 22.18 16.69 1.92
N GLU A 367 21.46 16.41 3.00
CA GLU A 367 21.79 16.74 4.39
C GLU A 367 22.91 15.83 4.97
N LYS A 368 23.40 14.84 4.23
CA LYS A 368 24.46 13.88 4.63
C LYS A 368 24.07 12.94 5.77
N ILE A 369 22.79 12.73 5.98
CA ILE A 369 22.24 11.75 6.94
C ILE A 369 22.27 10.35 6.31
N LEU A 370 21.98 10.24 5.00
CA LEU A 370 21.92 9.01 4.25
C LEU A 370 22.94 8.97 3.10
N SER A 371 23.50 7.78 2.81
CA SER A 371 24.11 7.48 1.52
C SER A 371 23.03 7.33 0.44
N LYS A 372 23.42 7.36 -0.85
CA LYS A 372 22.48 7.07 -1.96
C LYS A 372 21.81 5.69 -1.80
N GLN A 373 22.58 4.68 -1.40
CA GLN A 373 22.08 3.32 -1.20
C GLN A 373 21.03 3.26 -0.08
N GLU A 374 21.31 3.89 1.06
CA GLU A 374 20.34 3.97 2.16
C GLU A 374 19.08 4.72 1.74
N ALA A 375 19.21 5.82 0.99
CA ALA A 375 18.08 6.60 0.48
C ALA A 375 17.19 5.78 -0.49
N ILE A 376 17.79 4.99 -1.40
CA ILE A 376 17.06 4.08 -2.28
C ILE A 376 16.33 2.99 -1.48
N ASN A 377 17.00 2.38 -0.49
CA ASN A 377 16.42 1.32 0.32
C ASN A 377 15.35 1.79 1.30
N MET A 378 15.29 3.08 1.62
CA MET A 378 14.29 3.67 2.50
C MET A 378 12.91 3.73 1.86
N ILE A 379 12.80 3.68 0.53
CA ILE A 379 11.55 3.85 -0.20
C ILE A 379 10.90 2.49 -0.46
N ASP A 380 9.61 2.40 -0.16
CA ASP A 380 8.80 1.23 -0.49
C ASP A 380 8.48 1.22 -2.00
N ALA A 381 9.00 0.22 -2.71
CA ALA A 381 8.84 0.11 -4.15
C ALA A 381 7.36 -0.11 -4.56
N ASP A 382 6.55 -0.75 -3.72
CA ASP A 382 5.12 -0.95 -3.99
C ASP A 382 4.35 0.37 -4.00
N GLN A 383 4.80 1.34 -3.20
CA GLN A 383 4.13 2.64 -3.08
C GLN A 383 4.54 3.64 -4.16
N ILE A 384 5.68 3.45 -4.85
CA ILE A 384 6.19 4.44 -5.81
C ILE A 384 5.20 4.71 -6.96
N THR A 385 4.39 3.73 -7.34
CA THR A 385 3.36 3.89 -8.37
C THR A 385 2.35 4.99 -8.01
N SER A 386 2.11 5.25 -6.72
CA SER A 386 1.18 6.29 -6.26
C SER A 386 1.66 7.72 -6.58
N VAL A 387 2.97 7.91 -6.81
CA VAL A 387 3.51 9.21 -7.27
C VAL A 387 3.04 9.54 -8.69
N LEU A 388 2.63 8.54 -9.43
CA LEU A 388 2.20 8.63 -10.81
C LEU A 388 0.67 8.83 -10.95
N HIS A 389 -0.04 9.00 -9.82
CA HIS A 389 -1.50 9.18 -9.84
C HIS A 389 -1.91 10.54 -10.43
N PRO A 390 -3.06 10.56 -11.11
CA PRO A 390 -3.61 11.76 -11.71
C PRO A 390 -3.85 12.88 -10.69
N GLN A 391 -3.76 14.12 -11.17
CA GLN A 391 -4.19 15.32 -10.47
C GLN A 391 -5.37 15.94 -11.25
N PHE A 392 -6.11 16.85 -10.62
CA PHE A 392 -7.16 17.53 -11.34
C PHE A 392 -6.62 18.60 -12.30
N VAL A 393 -7.15 18.61 -13.52
CA VAL A 393 -6.88 19.69 -14.48
C VAL A 393 -7.35 21.03 -13.89
N ASP A 394 -6.57 22.09 -14.09
CA ASP A 394 -6.91 23.42 -13.61
C ASP A 394 -7.93 24.06 -14.56
N SER A 395 -9.16 23.53 -14.56
CA SER A 395 -10.26 24.00 -15.40
C SER A 395 -11.19 24.94 -14.63
N ALA A 396 -11.74 25.93 -15.33
CA ALA A 396 -12.68 26.90 -14.76
C ALA A 396 -14.04 26.32 -14.33
N SER A 397 -14.28 25.02 -14.51
CA SER A 397 -15.55 24.34 -14.23
C SER A 397 -15.67 23.67 -12.88
N LYS A 398 -14.66 23.77 -12.01
CA LYS A 398 -14.65 23.16 -10.66
C LYS A 398 -15.68 23.87 -9.77
N LYS A 399 -16.69 23.15 -9.29
CA LYS A 399 -17.67 23.64 -8.34
C LYS A 399 -17.31 23.16 -6.93
N LEU A 400 -16.71 24.05 -6.16
CA LEU A 400 -16.34 23.74 -4.77
C LEU A 400 -17.61 23.44 -3.95
N PHE A 401 -17.59 22.30 -3.26
CA PHE A 401 -18.62 21.91 -2.31
C PHE A 401 -18.21 22.28 -0.89
N GLU A 402 -17.01 21.91 -0.50
CA GLU A 402 -16.47 22.19 0.84
C GLU A 402 -14.92 22.04 0.83
N LYS A 403 -14.30 22.39 1.96
CA LYS A 403 -12.89 22.22 2.19
C LYS A 403 -12.61 21.60 3.56
N GLY A 404 -11.73 20.62 3.59
CA GLY A 404 -11.20 20.01 4.80
C GLY A 404 -9.66 20.04 4.84
N LEU A 405 -9.10 19.27 5.74
CA LEU A 405 -7.65 19.12 5.87
C LEU A 405 -7.12 18.11 4.84
N ASN A 406 -6.04 18.47 4.17
CA ASN A 406 -5.38 17.66 3.14
C ASN A 406 -4.55 16.51 3.76
N ALA A 407 -5.23 15.45 4.18
CA ALA A 407 -4.63 14.35 4.95
C ALA A 407 -3.74 13.42 4.11
N SER A 408 -4.13 13.12 2.87
CA SER A 408 -3.33 12.29 1.95
C SER A 408 -3.51 12.81 0.52
N PRO A 409 -2.43 13.15 -0.20
CA PRO A 409 -2.52 13.78 -1.51
C PRO A 409 -3.00 12.83 -2.60
N GLY A 410 -3.36 13.41 -3.74
CA GLY A 410 -3.89 12.77 -4.92
C GLY A 410 -5.32 13.19 -5.19
N ALA A 411 -5.79 12.93 -6.40
CA ALA A 411 -7.15 13.21 -6.83
C ALA A 411 -7.96 11.93 -6.97
N ALA A 412 -9.18 11.94 -6.46
CA ALA A 412 -10.12 10.84 -6.59
C ALA A 412 -11.48 11.34 -7.07
N VAL A 413 -12.11 10.57 -7.95
CA VAL A 413 -13.49 10.78 -8.42
C VAL A 413 -14.27 9.50 -8.17
N GLY A 414 -15.41 9.58 -7.51
CA GLY A 414 -16.25 8.42 -7.23
C GLY A 414 -17.63 8.76 -6.67
N GLU A 415 -18.48 7.73 -6.62
CA GLU A 415 -19.80 7.80 -6.01
C GLU A 415 -19.66 7.81 -4.48
N ILE A 416 -20.47 8.65 -3.80
CA ILE A 416 -20.50 8.68 -2.32
C ILE A 416 -21.07 7.38 -1.77
N VAL A 417 -20.41 6.82 -0.77
CA VAL A 417 -20.90 5.70 0.03
C VAL A 417 -20.62 5.98 1.51
N PHE A 418 -21.66 5.83 2.37
CA PHE A 418 -21.53 6.09 3.81
C PHE A 418 -21.22 4.84 4.65
N ASP A 419 -21.34 3.66 4.05
CA ASP A 419 -21.17 2.38 4.73
C ASP A 419 -19.95 1.63 4.19
N PRO A 420 -19.00 1.19 5.04
CA PRO A 420 -17.81 0.48 4.61
C PRO A 420 -18.08 -0.84 3.90
N GLU A 421 -19.07 -1.62 4.35
CA GLU A 421 -19.43 -2.88 3.70
C GLU A 421 -20.03 -2.63 2.31
N LYS A 422 -20.84 -1.57 2.18
CA LYS A 422 -21.37 -1.15 0.87
C LYS A 422 -20.26 -0.67 -0.06
N ALA A 423 -19.26 0.03 0.45
CA ALA A 423 -18.09 0.43 -0.35
C ALA A 423 -17.38 -0.79 -0.96
N GLU A 424 -17.21 -1.85 -0.19
CA GLU A 424 -16.65 -3.13 -0.68
C GLU A 424 -17.52 -3.75 -1.79
N ILE A 425 -18.82 -3.80 -1.57
CA ILE A 425 -19.77 -4.39 -2.53
C ILE A 425 -19.78 -3.62 -3.86
N GLU A 426 -19.88 -2.28 -3.80
CA GLU A 426 -19.94 -1.47 -5.03
C GLU A 426 -18.59 -1.44 -5.76
N ALA A 427 -17.47 -1.43 -5.02
CA ALA A 427 -16.15 -1.56 -5.61
C ALA A 427 -15.95 -2.92 -6.31
N ALA A 428 -16.42 -4.01 -5.71
CA ALA A 428 -16.39 -5.34 -6.32
C ALA A 428 -17.24 -5.43 -7.61
N ARG A 429 -18.21 -4.54 -7.78
CA ARG A 429 -19.00 -4.37 -9.01
C ARG A 429 -18.30 -3.49 -10.06
N GLY A 430 -17.09 -3.03 -9.79
CA GLY A 430 -16.30 -2.18 -10.69
C GLY A 430 -16.60 -0.69 -10.59
N LYS A 431 -17.39 -0.23 -9.60
CA LYS A 431 -17.61 1.20 -9.38
C LYS A 431 -16.47 1.83 -8.61
N LYS A 432 -16.19 3.09 -8.93
CA LYS A 432 -15.31 3.94 -8.13
C LYS A 432 -16.13 4.58 -7.02
N VAL A 433 -15.81 4.29 -5.77
CA VAL A 433 -16.55 4.80 -4.61
C VAL A 433 -15.65 5.63 -3.70
N ILE A 434 -16.21 6.66 -3.09
CA ILE A 434 -15.59 7.48 -2.05
C ILE A 434 -16.31 7.19 -0.74
N LEU A 435 -15.56 6.69 0.25
CA LEU A 435 -16.10 6.44 1.58
C LEU A 435 -16.20 7.76 2.35
N VAL A 436 -17.41 8.09 2.80
CA VAL A 436 -17.71 9.31 3.53
C VAL A 436 -18.20 8.96 4.93
N ARG A 437 -17.52 9.48 5.97
CA ARG A 437 -17.83 9.19 7.38
C ARG A 437 -17.77 10.46 8.22
N ASP A 438 -18.35 10.45 9.42
CA ASP A 438 -18.05 11.49 10.42
C ASP A 438 -16.57 11.37 10.86
N GLU A 439 -16.20 10.19 11.26
CA GLU A 439 -14.85 9.75 11.56
C GLU A 439 -14.69 8.29 11.16
N THR A 440 -13.49 7.82 10.90
CA THR A 440 -13.25 6.41 10.65
C THR A 440 -12.72 5.73 11.89
N SER A 441 -13.19 4.52 12.10
CA SER A 441 -12.71 3.62 13.12
C SER A 441 -11.90 2.47 12.52
N PRO A 442 -11.21 1.69 13.33
CA PRO A 442 -10.49 0.50 12.86
C PRO A 442 -11.37 -0.55 12.19
N GLU A 443 -12.66 -0.54 12.44
CA GLU A 443 -13.65 -1.41 11.79
C GLU A 443 -13.87 -1.04 10.31
N ASP A 444 -13.64 0.20 9.94
CA ASP A 444 -13.87 0.73 8.58
C ASP A 444 -12.76 0.38 7.57
N ILE A 445 -11.69 -0.30 8.00
CA ILE A 445 -10.45 -0.46 7.22
C ILE A 445 -10.66 -1.16 5.88
N SER A 446 -11.55 -2.13 5.79
CA SER A 446 -11.85 -2.85 4.55
C SER A 446 -12.59 -1.96 3.53
N GLY A 447 -13.56 -1.17 3.98
CA GLY A 447 -14.24 -0.18 3.15
C GLY A 447 -13.30 0.94 2.69
N MET A 448 -12.40 1.39 3.56
CA MET A 448 -11.34 2.33 3.19
C MET A 448 -10.41 1.75 2.11
N PHE A 449 -10.07 0.46 2.22
CA PHE A 449 -9.24 -0.20 1.21
C PHE A 449 -9.95 -0.35 -0.14
N ALA A 450 -11.23 -0.62 -0.15
CA ALA A 450 -12.02 -0.76 -1.37
C ALA A 450 -12.26 0.59 -2.09
N SER A 451 -12.33 1.71 -1.33
CA SER A 451 -12.63 3.03 -1.86
C SER A 451 -11.47 3.65 -2.64
N VAL A 452 -11.75 4.51 -3.62
CA VAL A 452 -10.74 5.29 -4.36
C VAL A 452 -10.32 6.56 -3.62
N GLY A 453 -11.10 7.03 -2.65
CA GLY A 453 -10.82 8.18 -1.80
C GLY A 453 -11.62 8.12 -0.49
N ILE A 454 -11.19 8.90 0.51
CA ILE A 454 -11.77 8.92 1.85
C ILE A 454 -12.05 10.36 2.26
N LEU A 455 -13.25 10.61 2.79
CA LEU A 455 -13.67 11.90 3.31
C LEU A 455 -14.23 11.74 4.72
N THR A 456 -13.75 12.54 5.68
CA THR A 456 -14.37 12.61 7.01
C THR A 456 -14.73 14.04 7.39
N THR A 457 -15.86 14.18 8.11
CA THR A 457 -16.32 15.49 8.60
C THR A 457 -15.57 15.95 9.85
N LYS A 458 -15.04 15.00 10.62
CA LYS A 458 -14.26 15.23 11.84
C LYS A 458 -12.84 14.66 11.72
N GLY A 459 -12.01 15.00 12.68
CA GLY A 459 -10.64 14.50 12.81
C GLY A 459 -9.59 15.39 12.17
N GLY A 460 -8.37 15.33 12.72
CA GLY A 460 -7.20 16.06 12.25
C GLY A 460 -6.27 15.20 11.38
N MET A 461 -5.13 15.77 11.05
CA MET A 461 -4.08 15.14 10.23
C MET A 461 -3.45 13.89 10.88
N THR A 462 -3.68 13.68 12.16
CA THR A 462 -3.22 12.53 12.94
C THR A 462 -4.32 11.52 13.21
N SER A 463 -5.55 11.77 12.74
CA SER A 463 -6.70 10.88 12.91
C SER A 463 -6.49 9.52 12.23
N HIS A 464 -7.29 8.53 12.61
CA HIS A 464 -7.27 7.19 12.01
C HIS A 464 -7.42 7.23 10.48
N ALA A 465 -8.40 8.01 9.96
CA ALA A 465 -8.60 8.20 8.52
C ALA A 465 -7.33 8.67 7.82
N ALA A 466 -6.70 9.73 8.35
CA ALA A 466 -5.50 10.33 7.77
C ALA A 466 -4.30 9.38 7.76
N VAL A 467 -4.06 8.68 8.86
CA VAL A 467 -2.90 7.77 9.01
C VAL A 467 -3.05 6.55 8.11
N VAL A 468 -4.23 5.96 8.09
CA VAL A 468 -4.52 4.75 7.30
C VAL A 468 -4.53 5.06 5.80
N ALA A 469 -5.19 6.14 5.37
CA ALA A 469 -5.22 6.54 3.96
C ALA A 469 -3.83 6.82 3.40
N ARG A 470 -2.96 7.51 4.15
CA ARG A 470 -1.55 7.68 3.77
C ARG A 470 -0.81 6.36 3.63
N GLY A 471 -1.05 5.45 4.56
CA GLY A 471 -0.49 4.10 4.47
C GLY A 471 -0.94 3.32 3.24
N MET A 472 -2.14 3.59 2.75
CA MET A 472 -2.73 2.98 1.55
C MET A 472 -2.41 3.74 0.25
N GLY A 473 -1.82 4.94 0.32
CA GLY A 473 -1.58 5.81 -0.83
C GLY A 473 -2.86 6.34 -1.48
N LYS A 474 -3.96 6.47 -0.71
CA LYS A 474 -5.25 6.95 -1.22
C LYS A 474 -5.49 8.39 -0.87
N PRO A 475 -6.09 9.19 -1.79
CA PRO A 475 -6.54 10.54 -1.49
C PRO A 475 -7.46 10.58 -0.27
N CYS A 476 -7.16 11.47 0.67
CA CYS A 476 -7.95 11.60 1.89
C CYS A 476 -8.08 13.06 2.33
N ILE A 477 -9.32 13.43 2.65
CA ILE A 477 -9.67 14.72 3.26
C ILE A 477 -10.33 14.42 4.60
N VAL A 478 -9.88 15.10 5.67
CA VAL A 478 -10.43 14.97 7.02
C VAL A 478 -10.85 16.32 7.58
N GLY A 479 -11.69 16.34 8.61
CA GLY A 479 -12.08 17.56 9.29
C GLY A 479 -12.85 18.55 8.40
N ALA A 480 -13.73 18.07 7.54
CA ALA A 480 -14.64 18.92 6.78
C ALA A 480 -15.86 19.30 7.66
N GLU A 481 -15.63 20.07 8.71
CA GLU A 481 -16.55 20.30 9.84
C GLU A 481 -17.88 20.97 9.47
N ASN A 482 -17.94 21.70 8.34
CA ASN A 482 -19.17 22.30 7.85
C ASN A 482 -20.09 21.27 7.16
N LEU A 483 -19.61 20.06 6.90
CA LEU A 483 -20.43 19.00 6.34
C LEU A 483 -21.15 18.22 7.43
N LYS A 484 -22.44 17.98 7.21
CA LYS A 484 -23.31 17.19 8.09
C LYS A 484 -23.78 15.95 7.36
N ILE A 485 -23.52 14.79 7.95
CA ILE A 485 -23.96 13.50 7.42
C ILE A 485 -25.27 13.10 8.11
N ASP A 486 -26.31 12.91 7.31
CA ASP A 486 -27.54 12.26 7.75
C ASP A 486 -27.49 10.78 7.31
N LYS A 487 -27.24 9.89 8.28
CA LYS A 487 -27.11 8.44 8.04
C LYS A 487 -28.46 7.79 7.71
N ASP A 488 -29.55 8.31 8.26
CA ASP A 488 -30.89 7.76 8.07
C ASP A 488 -31.42 8.10 6.66
N GLU A 489 -31.25 9.36 6.23
CA GLU A 489 -31.62 9.81 4.90
C GLU A 489 -30.53 9.56 3.84
N ARG A 490 -29.34 9.07 4.25
CA ARG A 490 -28.18 8.80 3.38
C ARG A 490 -27.78 10.01 2.55
N LYS A 491 -27.56 11.14 3.22
CA LYS A 491 -27.23 12.44 2.61
C LYS A 491 -26.06 13.09 3.32
N ILE A 492 -25.34 13.94 2.59
CA ILE A 492 -24.36 14.85 3.15
C ILE A 492 -24.66 16.26 2.67
N SER A 493 -24.60 17.25 3.57
CA SER A 493 -24.96 18.63 3.26
C SER A 493 -24.03 19.62 3.96
N ASN A 494 -23.87 20.77 3.31
CA ASN A 494 -23.43 22.00 3.96
C ASN A 494 -24.63 22.97 4.05
N ASP A 495 -24.38 24.22 4.48
CA ASP A 495 -25.46 25.23 4.64
C ASP A 495 -26.19 25.58 3.33
N GLN A 496 -25.68 25.19 2.17
CA GLN A 496 -26.19 25.58 0.86
C GLN A 496 -26.62 24.43 -0.04
N ILE A 497 -25.98 23.28 0.06
CA ILE A 497 -26.08 22.17 -0.89
C ILE A 497 -26.21 20.85 -0.14
N THR A 498 -27.14 20.02 -0.62
CA THR A 498 -27.30 18.63 -0.16
C THR A 498 -27.04 17.69 -1.33
N ILE A 499 -26.30 16.61 -1.11
CA ILE A 499 -26.03 15.55 -2.07
C ILE A 499 -26.34 14.19 -1.45
N GLU A 500 -26.75 13.24 -2.28
CA GLU A 500 -27.26 11.93 -1.86
C GLU A 500 -26.19 10.83 -2.06
N GLU A 501 -26.37 9.71 -1.40
CA GLU A 501 -25.53 8.55 -1.63
C GLU A 501 -25.66 8.08 -3.09
N GLY A 502 -24.51 7.82 -3.73
CA GLY A 502 -24.44 7.47 -5.15
C GLY A 502 -24.15 8.66 -6.06
N ASP A 503 -24.26 9.91 -5.56
CA ASP A 503 -23.81 11.07 -6.31
C ASP A 503 -22.29 11.10 -6.45
N LEU A 504 -21.81 11.62 -7.59
CA LEU A 504 -20.40 11.78 -7.86
C LEU A 504 -19.82 13.00 -7.14
N ILE A 505 -18.69 12.78 -6.47
CA ILE A 505 -17.83 13.85 -5.96
C ILE A 505 -16.38 13.63 -6.39
N SER A 506 -15.63 14.71 -6.33
CA SER A 506 -14.20 14.71 -6.61
C SER A 506 -13.44 15.26 -5.41
N LEU A 507 -12.44 14.51 -4.94
CA LEU A 507 -11.58 14.88 -3.79
C LEU A 507 -10.20 15.27 -4.26
N ASP A 508 -9.73 16.46 -3.90
CA ASP A 508 -8.33 16.85 -3.99
C ASP A 508 -7.66 16.72 -2.62
N GLY A 509 -7.10 15.56 -2.36
CA GLY A 509 -6.37 15.29 -1.12
C GLY A 509 -5.09 16.13 -0.96
N SER A 510 -4.62 16.82 -2.00
CA SER A 510 -3.45 17.70 -1.94
C SER A 510 -3.81 19.10 -1.45
N THR A 511 -4.99 19.61 -1.80
CA THR A 511 -5.49 20.94 -1.43
C THR A 511 -6.52 20.90 -0.30
N GLY A 512 -7.14 19.74 -0.06
CA GLY A 512 -8.25 19.56 0.86
C GLY A 512 -9.59 19.99 0.28
N GLU A 513 -9.68 20.21 -1.01
CA GLU A 513 -10.89 20.71 -1.69
C GLU A 513 -11.77 19.54 -2.17
N ILE A 514 -13.07 19.69 -1.97
CA ILE A 514 -14.11 18.74 -2.36
C ILE A 514 -14.97 19.42 -3.42
N PHE A 515 -15.10 18.79 -4.59
CA PHE A 515 -15.86 19.33 -5.70
C PHE A 515 -17.10 18.49 -5.99
N LEU A 516 -18.17 19.13 -6.45
CA LEU A 516 -19.38 18.45 -6.93
C LEU A 516 -19.15 17.85 -8.31
N GLY A 517 -19.63 16.64 -8.51
CA GLY A 517 -19.55 15.93 -9.77
C GLY A 517 -18.15 15.43 -10.12
N GLU A 518 -17.98 15.09 -11.38
CA GLU A 518 -16.71 14.61 -11.93
C GLU A 518 -15.84 15.77 -12.39
N VAL A 519 -14.60 15.85 -11.90
CA VAL A 519 -13.57 16.78 -12.35
C VAL A 519 -12.53 15.99 -13.15
N GLU A 520 -12.14 16.52 -14.32
CA GLU A 520 -11.17 15.89 -15.20
C GLU A 520 -9.80 15.72 -14.51
N LEU A 521 -9.20 14.53 -14.68
CA LEU A 521 -7.92 14.16 -14.12
C LEU A 521 -6.78 14.35 -15.12
N GLU A 522 -5.72 15.01 -14.69
CA GLU A 522 -4.45 15.15 -15.42
C GLU A 522 -3.38 14.23 -14.83
N SER A 523 -2.51 13.70 -15.70
CA SER A 523 -1.37 12.90 -15.26
C SER A 523 -0.40 13.74 -14.41
N PRO A 524 0.15 13.21 -13.32
CA PRO A 524 1.02 13.96 -12.42
C PRO A 524 2.33 14.36 -13.12
N LYS A 525 2.85 15.52 -12.76
CA LYS A 525 4.20 15.94 -13.16
C LYS A 525 5.22 15.31 -12.22
N LEU A 526 6.20 14.65 -12.80
CA LEU A 526 7.31 14.07 -12.05
C LEU A 526 8.14 15.20 -11.41
N THR A 527 8.38 15.10 -10.10
CA THR A 527 9.19 16.10 -9.37
C THR A 527 10.67 15.94 -9.65
N ASP A 528 11.46 16.98 -9.40
CA ASP A 528 12.92 16.91 -9.55
C ASP A 528 13.53 15.84 -8.63
N GLU A 529 13.02 15.70 -7.41
CA GLU A 529 13.47 14.67 -6.47
C GLU A 529 13.18 13.24 -6.98
N PHE A 530 12.04 13.06 -7.64
CA PHE A 530 11.73 11.78 -8.29
C PHE A 530 12.73 11.46 -9.41
N ASN A 531 13.07 12.44 -10.25
CA ASN A 531 14.05 12.27 -11.33
C ASN A 531 15.45 11.98 -10.77
N ILE A 532 15.84 12.65 -9.69
CA ILE A 532 17.10 12.40 -8.99
C ILE A 532 17.16 10.96 -8.45
N LEU A 533 16.08 10.52 -7.78
CA LEU A 533 15.99 9.16 -7.27
C LEU A 533 16.09 8.12 -8.39
N MET A 534 15.36 8.34 -9.49
CA MET A 534 15.38 7.42 -10.63
C MET A 534 16.77 7.36 -11.29
N ALA A 535 17.47 8.49 -11.38
CA ALA A 535 18.87 8.49 -11.86
C ALA A 535 19.79 7.68 -10.94
N TRP A 536 19.63 7.78 -9.61
CA TRP A 536 20.39 6.93 -8.69
C TRP A 536 20.04 5.44 -8.88
N CYS A 537 18.78 5.11 -9.09
CA CYS A 537 18.39 3.72 -9.37
C CYS A 537 19.09 3.18 -10.62
N ASP A 538 19.21 4.00 -11.67
CA ASP A 538 19.94 3.59 -12.90
C ASP A 538 21.43 3.39 -12.69
N ASP A 539 22.06 4.11 -11.75
CA ASP A 539 23.46 3.92 -11.39
C ASP A 539 23.73 2.55 -10.72
N PHE A 540 22.74 1.97 -10.06
CA PHE A 540 22.89 0.73 -9.28
C PHE A 540 22.28 -0.49 -9.96
N LYS A 541 21.18 -0.37 -10.71
CA LYS A 541 20.52 -1.53 -11.35
C LYS A 541 21.41 -2.20 -12.40
N LYS A 542 21.40 -3.52 -12.44
CA LYS A 542 21.99 -4.32 -13.53
C LYS A 542 20.97 -4.66 -14.61
N LEU A 543 19.76 -4.98 -14.21
CA LEU A 543 18.68 -5.32 -15.12
C LEU A 543 18.31 -4.13 -16.00
N SER A 544 18.24 -4.34 -17.32
CA SER A 544 17.60 -3.39 -18.23
C SER A 544 16.08 -3.42 -18.00
N ILE A 545 15.47 -2.26 -17.83
CA ILE A 545 14.02 -2.14 -17.61
C ILE A 545 13.35 -1.71 -18.90
N ARG A 546 12.66 -2.65 -19.56
CA ARG A 546 11.91 -2.43 -20.79
C ARG A 546 10.41 -2.32 -20.51
N ALA A 547 9.68 -1.86 -21.51
CA ALA A 547 8.22 -1.73 -21.44
C ALA A 547 7.47 -2.80 -22.22
N ASN A 548 6.27 -3.14 -21.73
CA ASN A 548 5.22 -3.76 -22.54
C ASN A 548 4.42 -2.61 -23.17
N ALA A 549 4.60 -2.35 -24.45
CA ALA A 549 3.98 -1.23 -25.15
C ALA A 549 3.76 -1.56 -26.62
N GLU A 550 2.56 -1.29 -27.11
CA GLU A 550 2.14 -1.56 -28.47
C GLU A 550 1.51 -0.35 -29.18
N THR A 551 1.27 0.77 -28.47
CA THR A 551 0.72 2.01 -29.00
C THR A 551 1.75 3.15 -28.92
N ILE A 552 1.51 4.22 -29.66
CA ILE A 552 2.29 5.45 -29.58
C ILE A 552 2.24 6.04 -28.18
N ASN A 553 1.06 6.06 -27.57
CA ASN A 553 0.85 6.58 -26.21
C ASN A 553 1.62 5.78 -25.16
N ASP A 554 1.53 4.44 -25.20
CA ASP A 554 2.25 3.58 -24.25
C ASP A 554 3.76 3.72 -24.42
N THR A 555 4.22 3.79 -25.67
CA THR A 555 5.65 3.97 -25.98
C THR A 555 6.15 5.31 -25.44
N THR A 556 5.39 6.40 -25.67
CA THR A 556 5.74 7.73 -25.17
C THR A 556 5.81 7.76 -23.65
N LYS A 557 4.79 7.23 -22.96
CA LYS A 557 4.75 7.12 -21.50
C LYS A 557 5.90 6.29 -20.97
N SER A 558 6.21 5.17 -21.60
CA SER A 558 7.32 4.29 -21.19
C SER A 558 8.66 5.02 -21.26
N LEU A 559 8.91 5.77 -22.31
CA LEU A 559 10.13 6.55 -22.46
C LEU A 559 10.20 7.72 -21.46
N GLU A 560 9.08 8.39 -21.17
CA GLU A 560 8.97 9.41 -20.11
C GLU A 560 9.34 8.83 -18.73
N PHE A 561 8.96 7.60 -18.44
CA PHE A 561 9.29 6.91 -17.19
C PHE A 561 10.68 6.26 -17.20
N GLY A 562 11.44 6.39 -18.28
CA GLY A 562 12.82 5.97 -18.38
C GLY A 562 13.01 4.50 -18.80
N ALA A 563 12.12 3.96 -19.63
CA ALA A 563 12.32 2.63 -20.21
C ALA A 563 13.56 2.55 -21.10
N ASP A 564 14.31 1.47 -20.96
CA ASP A 564 15.49 1.17 -21.77
C ASP A 564 15.13 0.66 -23.19
N GLY A 565 13.86 0.37 -23.45
CA GLY A 565 13.34 -0.11 -24.73
C GLY A 565 11.97 -0.75 -24.56
N ILE A 566 11.49 -1.46 -25.57
CA ILE A 566 10.29 -2.29 -25.53
C ILE A 566 10.71 -3.76 -25.47
N GLY A 567 10.29 -4.47 -24.42
CA GLY A 567 10.55 -5.90 -24.23
C GLY A 567 9.38 -6.80 -24.65
N LEU A 568 8.20 -6.21 -24.85
CA LEU A 568 7.05 -6.89 -25.42
C LEU A 568 6.17 -5.89 -26.19
N CYS A 569 6.14 -6.01 -27.51
CA CYS A 569 5.13 -5.39 -28.35
C CYS A 569 4.18 -6.49 -28.86
N ARG A 570 2.92 -6.46 -28.39
CA ARG A 570 1.88 -7.42 -28.77
C ARG A 570 1.22 -6.97 -30.06
N THR A 571 1.38 -7.71 -31.12
CA THR A 571 0.85 -7.30 -32.44
C THR A 571 -0.66 -7.50 -32.59
N GLU A 572 -1.31 -8.30 -31.74
CA GLU A 572 -2.75 -8.50 -31.77
C GLU A 572 -3.53 -7.22 -31.45
N HIS A 573 -3.06 -6.40 -30.54
CA HIS A 573 -3.77 -5.17 -30.17
C HIS A 573 -3.87 -4.19 -31.34
N MET A 574 -2.91 -4.23 -32.27
CA MET A 574 -2.94 -3.41 -33.49
C MET A 574 -4.10 -3.77 -34.44
N PHE A 575 -4.80 -4.90 -34.23
CA PHE A 575 -5.88 -5.35 -35.12
C PHE A 575 -7.28 -5.04 -34.59
N PHE A 576 -7.43 -4.64 -33.33
CA PHE A 576 -8.75 -4.41 -32.73
C PHE A 576 -9.34 -3.03 -33.02
N GLU A 577 -8.53 -2.05 -33.45
CA GLU A 577 -8.98 -0.67 -33.59
C GLU A 577 -9.62 -0.37 -34.97
N GLY A 578 -10.79 0.27 -34.95
CA GLY A 578 -11.44 0.88 -36.11
C GLY A 578 -11.66 -0.05 -37.29
N GLU A 579 -11.23 0.38 -38.49
CA GLU A 579 -11.41 -0.35 -39.75
C GLU A 579 -10.54 -1.60 -39.88
N ARG A 580 -9.62 -1.87 -38.94
CA ARG A 580 -8.63 -2.95 -39.03
C ARG A 580 -9.21 -4.33 -38.69
N ILE A 581 -10.23 -4.38 -37.83
CA ILE A 581 -10.85 -5.65 -37.42
C ILE A 581 -11.55 -6.38 -38.58
N LEU A 582 -12.14 -5.63 -39.51
CA LEU A 582 -12.88 -6.24 -40.62
C LEU A 582 -11.99 -7.05 -41.57
N PRO A 583 -10.83 -6.53 -42.07
CA PRO A 583 -9.89 -7.33 -42.85
C PRO A 583 -9.34 -8.55 -42.08
N MET A 584 -9.16 -8.45 -40.75
CA MET A 584 -8.75 -9.58 -39.92
C MET A 584 -9.84 -10.67 -39.90
N ARG A 585 -11.11 -10.29 -39.75
CA ARG A 585 -12.27 -11.16 -39.83
C ARG A 585 -12.39 -11.76 -41.22
N GLU A 586 -12.16 -11.00 -42.30
CA GLU A 586 -12.09 -11.50 -43.68
C GLU A 586 -11.01 -12.57 -43.85
N MET A 587 -9.84 -12.37 -43.26
CA MET A 587 -8.73 -13.32 -43.29
C MET A 587 -9.13 -14.65 -42.63
N ILE A 588 -9.78 -14.58 -41.49
CA ILE A 588 -10.22 -15.74 -40.69
C ILE A 588 -11.32 -16.52 -41.46
N MET A 589 -12.23 -15.80 -42.10
CA MET A 589 -13.33 -16.39 -42.89
C MET A 589 -12.89 -16.96 -44.23
N ALA A 590 -11.66 -16.71 -44.67
CA ALA A 590 -11.17 -17.11 -45.98
C ALA A 590 -10.92 -18.65 -46.07
N ASN A 591 -11.53 -19.30 -47.02
CA ASN A 591 -11.44 -20.77 -47.22
C ASN A 591 -10.10 -21.24 -47.82
N ASN A 592 -9.29 -20.32 -48.34
CA ASN A 592 -8.04 -20.68 -49.00
C ASN A 592 -6.94 -19.63 -48.82
N LYS A 593 -5.72 -20.02 -49.09
CA LYS A 593 -4.51 -19.19 -48.93
C LYS A 593 -4.57 -17.88 -49.73
N GLN A 594 -5.18 -17.88 -50.94
CA GLN A 594 -5.28 -16.66 -51.75
C GLN A 594 -6.24 -15.63 -51.11
N GLY A 595 -7.36 -16.10 -50.56
CA GLY A 595 -8.31 -15.29 -49.82
C GLY A 595 -7.65 -14.65 -48.59
N ARG A 596 -6.95 -15.46 -47.79
CA ARG A 596 -6.21 -14.95 -46.62
C ARG A 596 -5.16 -13.89 -47.00
N LYS A 597 -4.38 -14.13 -48.04
CA LYS A 597 -3.39 -13.14 -48.51
C LYS A 597 -4.04 -11.83 -48.98
N ARG A 598 -5.19 -11.90 -49.64
CA ARG A 598 -5.90 -10.67 -50.07
C ARG A 598 -6.36 -9.84 -48.85
N ALA A 599 -6.88 -10.48 -47.83
CA ALA A 599 -7.27 -9.82 -46.59
C ALA A 599 -6.07 -9.23 -45.82
N LEU A 600 -4.99 -10.01 -45.69
CA LEU A 600 -3.75 -9.57 -45.08
C LEU A 600 -3.11 -8.36 -45.78
N ASN A 601 -3.21 -8.28 -47.09
CA ASN A 601 -2.73 -7.12 -47.88
C ASN A 601 -3.51 -5.84 -47.57
N LYS A 602 -4.71 -5.90 -47.00
CA LYS A 602 -5.45 -4.73 -46.52
C LYS A 602 -4.98 -4.25 -45.15
N ILE A 603 -4.33 -5.14 -44.37
CA ILE A 603 -3.87 -4.88 -43.01
C ILE A 603 -2.43 -4.35 -42.97
N ILE A 604 -1.59 -4.79 -43.92
CA ILE A 604 -0.14 -4.58 -43.84
C ILE A 604 0.24 -3.11 -43.76
N ASP A 605 -0.43 -2.23 -44.46
CA ASP A 605 -0.10 -0.78 -44.47
C ASP A 605 -0.40 -0.14 -43.12
N PHE A 606 -1.45 -0.58 -42.42
CA PHE A 606 -1.73 -0.13 -41.07
C PHE A 606 -0.61 -0.52 -40.10
N GLN A 607 -0.15 -1.78 -40.14
CA GLN A 607 0.96 -2.24 -39.30
C GLN A 607 2.29 -1.56 -39.65
N ILE A 608 2.57 -1.30 -40.90
CA ILE A 608 3.78 -0.56 -41.30
C ILE A 608 3.76 0.82 -40.62
N ASN A 609 2.65 1.54 -40.71
CA ASN A 609 2.50 2.88 -40.14
C ASN A 609 2.66 2.84 -38.61
N ASP A 610 2.03 1.89 -37.92
CA ASP A 610 2.17 1.74 -36.46
C ASP A 610 3.63 1.50 -36.05
N PHE A 611 4.34 0.61 -36.76
CA PHE A 611 5.74 0.35 -36.46
C PHE A 611 6.64 1.55 -36.81
N VAL A 612 6.36 2.28 -37.87
CA VAL A 612 7.13 3.49 -38.21
C VAL A 612 7.05 4.51 -37.07
N GLU A 613 5.86 4.78 -36.54
CA GLU A 613 5.69 5.73 -35.46
C GLU A 613 6.34 5.25 -34.15
N ILE A 614 6.21 3.96 -33.80
CA ILE A 614 6.87 3.37 -32.64
C ILE A 614 8.40 3.44 -32.80
N PHE A 615 8.94 3.06 -33.96
CA PHE A 615 10.38 3.07 -34.23
C PHE A 615 10.97 4.47 -34.18
N LYS A 616 10.24 5.46 -34.67
CA LYS A 616 10.61 6.87 -34.56
C LYS A 616 10.79 7.34 -33.11
N LEU A 617 9.90 6.94 -32.21
CA LEU A 617 10.00 7.27 -30.80
C LEU A 617 11.17 6.56 -30.11
N LEU A 618 11.41 5.29 -30.45
CA LEU A 618 12.44 4.45 -29.83
C LEU A 618 13.86 4.84 -30.24
N LYS A 619 14.02 5.31 -31.46
CA LYS A 619 15.33 5.61 -32.08
C LYS A 619 16.24 4.36 -32.09
N ASP A 620 17.29 4.34 -31.30
CA ASP A 620 18.27 3.24 -31.19
C ASP A 620 17.97 2.22 -30.08
N LYS A 621 16.89 2.45 -29.30
CA LYS A 621 16.50 1.54 -28.22
C LYS A 621 15.94 0.22 -28.76
N PRO A 622 16.18 -0.90 -28.06
CA PRO A 622 15.71 -2.22 -28.50
C PRO A 622 14.18 -2.35 -28.49
N ILE A 623 13.67 -3.15 -29.40
CA ILE A 623 12.25 -3.53 -29.47
C ILE A 623 12.09 -5.00 -29.75
N THR A 624 11.38 -5.72 -28.88
CA THR A 624 10.96 -7.11 -29.05
C THR A 624 9.51 -7.16 -29.53
N VAL A 625 9.29 -7.63 -30.74
CA VAL A 625 7.96 -7.75 -31.35
C VAL A 625 7.48 -9.19 -31.32
N ARG A 626 6.42 -9.44 -30.55
CA ARG A 626 5.76 -10.75 -30.52
C ARG A 626 4.87 -10.90 -31.76
N LEU A 627 5.08 -11.96 -32.53
CA LEU A 627 4.19 -12.30 -33.61
C LEU A 627 2.82 -12.75 -33.04
N LEU A 628 1.78 -12.70 -33.90
CA LEU A 628 0.39 -12.96 -33.50
C LEU A 628 0.25 -14.20 -32.64
N ASP A 629 -0.29 -14.03 -31.44
CA ASP A 629 -0.41 -15.09 -30.44
C ASP A 629 -1.84 -15.60 -30.24
N PRO A 630 -2.91 -14.77 -30.09
CA PRO A 630 -4.24 -15.25 -29.74
C PRO A 630 -4.85 -16.19 -30.79
N PRO A 631 -5.75 -17.08 -30.38
CA PRO A 631 -6.52 -17.88 -31.29
C PRO A 631 -7.47 -17.02 -32.15
N MET A 632 -7.77 -17.49 -33.34
CA MET A 632 -8.53 -16.72 -34.35
C MET A 632 -9.94 -16.32 -33.90
N HIS A 633 -10.58 -17.09 -33.02
CA HIS A 633 -11.96 -16.81 -32.60
C HIS A 633 -12.07 -15.56 -31.73
N GLU A 634 -10.97 -15.07 -31.10
CA GLU A 634 -10.96 -13.82 -30.30
C GLU A 634 -11.26 -12.58 -31.15
N PHE A 635 -10.92 -12.63 -32.45
CA PHE A 635 -11.18 -11.53 -33.40
C PHE A 635 -12.60 -11.54 -33.98
N LEU A 636 -13.38 -12.58 -33.73
CA LEU A 636 -14.69 -12.78 -34.33
C LEU A 636 -15.80 -12.13 -33.51
N PRO A 637 -16.94 -11.80 -34.14
CA PRO A 637 -18.07 -11.20 -33.48
C PRO A 637 -18.64 -12.11 -32.40
N LYS A 638 -19.12 -11.50 -31.28
CA LYS A 638 -19.69 -12.20 -30.13
C LYS A 638 -21.20 -12.03 -30.00
N SER A 639 -21.79 -11.07 -30.73
CA SER A 639 -23.24 -10.82 -30.73
C SER A 639 -23.88 -11.07 -32.09
N ASP A 640 -25.18 -11.37 -32.11
CA ASP A 640 -25.96 -11.60 -33.35
C ASP A 640 -25.97 -10.36 -34.25
N ILE A 641 -25.89 -9.16 -33.64
CA ILE A 641 -25.79 -7.90 -34.38
C ILE A 641 -24.47 -7.83 -35.15
N GLU A 642 -23.33 -8.06 -34.47
CA GLU A 642 -22.01 -8.07 -35.11
C GLU A 642 -21.87 -9.18 -36.12
N ILE A 643 -22.48 -10.37 -35.91
CA ILE A 643 -22.55 -11.48 -36.88
C ILE A 643 -23.26 -11.01 -38.13
N SER A 644 -24.39 -10.30 -38.01
CA SER A 644 -25.17 -9.78 -39.12
C SER A 644 -24.41 -8.69 -39.89
N GLU A 645 -23.71 -7.80 -39.20
CA GLU A 645 -22.87 -6.77 -39.78
C GLU A 645 -21.69 -7.37 -40.57
N LEU A 646 -21.01 -8.36 -39.99
CA LEU A 646 -19.92 -9.06 -40.65
C LEU A 646 -20.44 -9.81 -41.89
N ALA A 647 -21.57 -10.51 -41.77
CA ALA A 647 -22.19 -11.21 -42.88
C ALA A 647 -22.53 -10.28 -44.06
N ASN A 648 -23.10 -9.11 -43.78
CA ASN A 648 -23.39 -8.06 -44.73
C ASN A 648 -22.13 -7.55 -45.45
N SER A 649 -21.07 -7.26 -44.69
CA SER A 649 -19.83 -6.74 -45.26
C SER A 649 -19.08 -7.77 -46.10
N LEU A 650 -19.14 -9.03 -45.73
CA LEU A 650 -18.56 -10.15 -46.49
C LEU A 650 -19.44 -10.64 -47.63
N ARG A 651 -20.68 -10.16 -47.70
CA ARG A 651 -21.71 -10.66 -48.67
C ARG A 651 -21.97 -12.15 -48.54
N VAL A 652 -22.03 -12.65 -47.31
CA VAL A 652 -22.38 -14.04 -46.96
C VAL A 652 -23.62 -14.06 -46.06
N SER A 653 -24.20 -15.24 -45.84
CA SER A 653 -25.33 -15.32 -44.89
C SER A 653 -24.86 -15.31 -43.42
N PRO A 654 -25.62 -14.74 -42.47
CA PRO A 654 -25.32 -14.83 -41.03
C PRO A 654 -25.13 -16.30 -40.57
N ALA A 655 -25.89 -17.23 -41.10
CA ALA A 655 -25.76 -18.66 -40.82
C ALA A 655 -24.37 -19.20 -41.20
N TYR A 656 -23.78 -18.76 -42.33
CA TYR A 656 -22.43 -19.14 -42.71
C TYR A 656 -21.39 -18.61 -41.72
N VAL A 657 -21.55 -17.37 -41.27
CA VAL A 657 -20.67 -16.79 -40.24
C VAL A 657 -20.76 -17.61 -38.95
N SER A 658 -21.97 -17.91 -38.47
CA SER A 658 -22.20 -18.72 -37.26
C SER A 658 -21.61 -20.14 -37.39
N GLU A 659 -21.71 -20.78 -38.57
CA GLU A 659 -21.10 -22.08 -38.83
C GLU A 659 -19.57 -22.03 -38.72
N VAL A 660 -18.93 -21.01 -39.30
CA VAL A 660 -17.47 -20.82 -39.20
C VAL A 660 -17.07 -20.55 -37.75
N LEU A 661 -17.81 -19.70 -37.01
CA LEU A 661 -17.61 -19.47 -35.59
C LEU A 661 -17.63 -20.77 -34.80
N SER A 662 -18.66 -21.58 -34.96
CA SER A 662 -18.78 -22.87 -34.27
C SER A 662 -17.63 -23.83 -34.59
N ARG A 663 -17.10 -23.79 -35.84
CA ARG A 663 -16.00 -24.67 -36.26
C ARG A 663 -14.65 -24.24 -35.66
N ILE A 664 -14.41 -22.97 -35.44
CA ILE A 664 -13.12 -22.45 -34.96
C ILE A 664 -13.14 -22.11 -33.48
N SER A 665 -14.30 -22.12 -32.83
CA SER A 665 -14.42 -21.97 -31.39
C SER A 665 -13.73 -23.14 -30.69
N GLU A 666 -12.92 -22.80 -29.67
CA GLU A 666 -12.14 -23.76 -28.90
C GLU A 666 -12.67 -23.88 -27.49
N SER A 667 -12.68 -25.10 -26.94
CA SER A 667 -13.11 -25.34 -25.54
C SER A 667 -12.10 -24.78 -24.53
N ASN A 668 -10.83 -24.75 -24.88
CA ASN A 668 -9.77 -24.15 -24.07
C ASN A 668 -8.83 -23.35 -24.98
N PRO A 669 -9.11 -22.05 -25.15
CA PRO A 669 -8.32 -21.17 -26.00
C PRO A 669 -6.84 -21.06 -25.61
N MET A 670 -6.56 -21.16 -24.32
CA MET A 670 -5.19 -21.04 -23.81
C MET A 670 -4.26 -22.15 -24.31
N LEU A 671 -4.79 -23.35 -24.52
CA LEU A 671 -4.06 -24.56 -24.96
C LEU A 671 -4.32 -24.91 -26.41
N GLY A 672 -5.04 -24.09 -27.15
CA GLY A 672 -5.57 -24.34 -28.47
C GLY A 672 -4.64 -23.98 -29.64
N HIS A 673 -5.28 -23.66 -30.80
CA HIS A 673 -4.64 -23.33 -32.06
C HIS A 673 -4.24 -21.84 -32.12
N ARG A 674 -3.22 -21.47 -31.32
CA ARG A 674 -2.67 -20.12 -31.19
C ARG A 674 -1.15 -20.11 -31.36
N GLY A 675 -0.55 -18.93 -31.41
CA GLY A 675 0.88 -18.75 -31.40
C GLY A 675 1.58 -19.42 -32.58
N VAL A 676 2.71 -20.09 -32.33
CA VAL A 676 3.49 -20.79 -33.34
C VAL A 676 2.67 -21.85 -34.08
N ARG A 677 1.68 -22.50 -33.44
CA ARG A 677 0.80 -23.52 -34.06
C ARG A 677 -0.01 -22.89 -35.18
N LEU A 678 -0.57 -21.70 -34.93
CA LEU A 678 -1.28 -20.91 -35.92
C LEU A 678 -0.33 -20.45 -37.05
N GLY A 679 0.86 -20.01 -36.71
CA GLY A 679 1.88 -19.55 -37.66
C GLY A 679 2.38 -20.70 -38.57
N LEU A 680 2.46 -21.93 -38.06
CA LEU A 680 2.82 -23.10 -38.87
C LEU A 680 1.69 -23.53 -39.80
N SER A 681 0.43 -23.46 -39.36
CA SER A 681 -0.74 -23.79 -40.17
C SER A 681 -1.02 -22.74 -41.25
N TYR A 682 -0.84 -21.47 -40.94
CA TYR A 682 -1.09 -20.29 -41.80
C TYR A 682 0.10 -19.37 -41.87
N PRO A 683 1.24 -19.77 -42.44
CA PRO A 683 2.50 -19.03 -42.43
C PRO A 683 2.45 -17.66 -43.15
N GLU A 684 1.40 -17.40 -43.92
CA GLU A 684 1.17 -16.11 -44.57
C GLU A 684 0.91 -15.02 -43.57
N ILE A 685 0.36 -15.30 -42.38
CA ILE A 685 0.12 -14.32 -41.29
C ILE A 685 1.46 -13.78 -40.78
N TYR A 686 2.33 -14.67 -40.33
CA TYR A 686 3.65 -14.30 -39.81
C TYR A 686 4.53 -13.65 -40.87
N LYS A 687 4.43 -14.13 -42.14
CA LYS A 687 5.15 -13.50 -43.25
C LYS A 687 4.72 -12.06 -43.48
N MET A 688 3.41 -11.75 -43.37
CA MET A 688 2.89 -10.40 -43.50
C MET A 688 3.40 -9.52 -42.35
N GLN A 689 3.36 -9.98 -41.09
CA GLN A 689 3.86 -9.24 -39.95
C GLN A 689 5.38 -8.94 -40.04
N VAL A 690 6.18 -9.95 -40.42
CA VAL A 690 7.61 -9.75 -40.68
C VAL A 690 7.83 -8.75 -41.82
N GLU A 691 7.03 -8.81 -42.88
CA GLU A 691 7.09 -7.81 -43.96
C GLU A 691 6.82 -6.40 -43.46
N ALA A 692 5.79 -6.22 -42.60
CA ALA A 692 5.44 -4.93 -42.04
C ALA A 692 6.57 -4.37 -41.14
N ILE A 693 7.13 -5.18 -40.24
CA ILE A 693 8.24 -4.79 -39.37
C ILE A 693 9.47 -4.33 -40.17
N PHE A 694 9.86 -5.11 -41.19
CA PHE A 694 11.10 -4.81 -41.94
C PHE A 694 10.90 -3.67 -42.94
N LYS A 695 9.70 -3.51 -43.53
CA LYS A 695 9.38 -2.34 -44.35
C LYS A 695 9.35 -1.06 -43.52
N ALA A 696 8.79 -1.09 -42.33
CA ALA A 696 8.84 0.03 -41.38
C ALA A 696 10.27 0.39 -40.98
N SER A 697 11.12 -0.63 -40.67
CA SER A 697 12.54 -0.41 -40.36
C SER A 697 13.29 0.23 -41.55
N TYR A 698 12.99 -0.20 -42.78
CA TYR A 698 13.58 0.39 -43.97
C TYR A 698 13.10 1.85 -44.20
N GLU A 699 11.82 2.08 -44.06
CA GLU A 699 11.21 3.39 -44.25
C GLU A 699 11.79 4.43 -43.28
N ILE A 700 11.89 4.10 -41.99
CA ILE A 700 12.44 5.00 -40.97
C ILE A 700 13.94 5.24 -41.18
N HIS A 701 14.68 4.23 -41.64
CA HIS A 701 16.08 4.40 -42.03
C HIS A 701 16.25 5.34 -43.20
N GLN A 702 15.41 5.23 -44.23
CA GLN A 702 15.46 6.13 -45.40
C GLN A 702 15.13 7.56 -45.02
N LYS A 703 14.07 7.79 -44.25
CA LYS A 703 13.55 9.12 -43.90
C LYS A 703 14.38 9.82 -42.81
N GLU A 704 14.73 9.10 -41.72
CA GLU A 704 15.28 9.71 -40.52
C GLU A 704 16.69 9.21 -40.16
N LYS A 705 17.25 8.27 -40.92
CA LYS A 705 18.57 7.62 -40.69
C LYS A 705 18.66 6.83 -39.37
N ILE A 706 17.52 6.46 -38.80
CA ILE A 706 17.43 5.61 -37.60
C ILE A 706 17.58 4.15 -38.06
N THR A 707 18.43 3.36 -37.41
CA THR A 707 18.61 1.93 -37.70
C THR A 707 18.02 1.11 -36.56
N ILE A 708 16.89 0.48 -36.81
CA ILE A 708 16.27 -0.43 -35.86
C ILE A 708 16.79 -1.84 -36.06
N LYS A 709 17.04 -2.54 -34.94
CA LYS A 709 17.39 -3.97 -34.89
C LYS A 709 16.23 -4.75 -34.25
N PRO A 710 15.20 -5.15 -35.03
CA PRO A 710 14.02 -5.78 -34.44
C PRO A 710 14.38 -7.13 -33.84
N GLU A 711 13.87 -7.38 -32.61
CA GLU A 711 13.90 -8.67 -31.95
C GLU A 711 12.55 -9.36 -32.24
N ILE A 712 12.53 -10.36 -33.13
CA ILE A 712 11.30 -11.09 -33.53
C ILE A 712 11.07 -12.25 -32.57
N MET A 713 9.97 -12.22 -31.86
CA MET A 713 9.61 -13.21 -30.84
C MET A 713 8.53 -14.15 -31.33
N ILE A 714 8.83 -15.43 -31.37
CA ILE A 714 7.88 -16.49 -31.70
C ILE A 714 7.18 -16.96 -30.43
N PRO A 715 5.84 -16.82 -30.32
CA PRO A 715 5.11 -17.21 -29.11
C PRO A 715 4.78 -18.70 -29.04
N LEU A 716 4.55 -19.21 -27.83
CA LEU A 716 3.90 -20.49 -27.52
C LEU A 716 4.58 -21.74 -28.12
N ILE A 717 5.91 -21.77 -28.20
CA ILE A 717 6.64 -22.96 -28.68
C ILE A 717 6.67 -24.05 -27.59
N MET A 718 6.65 -25.32 -28.01
CA MET A 718 6.83 -26.49 -27.14
C MET A 718 8.24 -27.08 -27.22
N ASN A 719 8.89 -26.98 -28.37
CA ASN A 719 10.18 -27.65 -28.61
C ASN A 719 10.98 -26.97 -29.74
N ALA A 720 12.24 -27.40 -29.90
CA ALA A 720 13.16 -26.85 -30.91
C ALA A 720 12.69 -27.08 -32.36
N SER A 721 11.91 -28.12 -32.63
CA SER A 721 11.42 -28.41 -34.00
C SER A 721 10.40 -27.36 -34.47
N GLU A 722 9.48 -26.91 -33.61
CA GLU A 722 8.54 -25.84 -33.94
C GLU A 722 9.32 -24.52 -34.17
N PHE A 723 10.23 -24.19 -33.25
CA PHE A 723 11.04 -22.97 -33.35
C PHE A 723 11.84 -22.93 -34.65
N THR A 724 12.60 -23.98 -34.96
CA THR A 724 13.50 -24.02 -36.14
C THR A 724 12.72 -23.99 -37.44
N LYS A 725 11.57 -24.66 -37.53
CA LYS A 725 10.71 -24.59 -38.70
C LYS A 725 10.18 -23.18 -38.95
N MET A 726 9.71 -22.53 -37.88
CA MET A 726 9.20 -21.15 -37.98
C MET A 726 10.35 -20.16 -38.24
N LYS A 727 11.49 -20.27 -37.57
CA LYS A 727 12.69 -19.44 -37.83
C LYS A 727 13.09 -19.52 -39.29
N LYS A 728 13.08 -20.72 -39.91
CA LYS A 728 13.37 -20.90 -41.35
C LYS A 728 12.38 -20.14 -42.26
N ILE A 729 11.09 -20.15 -41.91
CA ILE A 729 10.03 -19.45 -42.66
C ILE A 729 10.27 -17.93 -42.58
N ILE A 730 10.53 -17.40 -41.37
CA ILE A 730 10.80 -15.99 -41.11
C ILE A 730 12.06 -15.53 -41.84
N THR A 731 13.18 -16.25 -41.64
CA THR A 731 14.48 -15.92 -42.26
C THR A 731 14.34 -15.88 -43.78
N LYS A 732 13.64 -16.85 -44.38
CA LYS A 732 13.42 -16.86 -45.84
C LYS A 732 12.66 -15.60 -46.31
N LYS A 733 11.69 -15.12 -45.52
CA LYS A 733 10.95 -13.87 -45.85
C LYS A 733 11.85 -12.67 -45.73
N ILE A 734 12.69 -12.57 -44.67
CA ILE A 734 13.64 -11.47 -44.47
C ILE A 734 14.67 -11.43 -45.62
N GLU A 735 15.23 -12.57 -46.00
CA GLU A 735 16.18 -12.64 -47.11
C GLU A 735 15.56 -12.23 -48.48
N SER A 736 14.24 -12.47 -48.65
CA SER A 736 13.52 -11.94 -49.80
C SER A 736 13.39 -10.42 -49.74
N LEU A 737 13.14 -9.84 -48.57
CA LEU A 737 13.03 -8.39 -48.36
C LEU A 737 14.37 -7.70 -48.52
N LYS A 738 15.47 -8.26 -48.03
CA LYS A 738 16.84 -7.75 -48.27
C LYS A 738 17.14 -7.56 -49.75
N LYS A 739 16.74 -8.53 -50.56
CA LYS A 739 16.93 -8.46 -52.02
C LYS A 739 16.00 -7.46 -52.70
N GLU A 740 14.72 -7.38 -52.22
CA GLU A 740 13.72 -6.49 -52.78
C GLU A 740 14.03 -5.01 -52.52
N LEU A 741 14.53 -4.71 -51.28
CA LEU A 741 14.78 -3.36 -50.81
C LEU A 741 16.27 -2.93 -50.95
N ASP A 742 17.12 -3.82 -51.41
CA ASP A 742 18.59 -3.65 -51.47
C ASP A 742 19.15 -3.08 -50.15
N PHE A 743 18.72 -3.69 -49.02
CA PHE A 743 19.06 -3.25 -47.66
C PHE A 743 19.41 -4.41 -46.77
N ASN A 744 20.50 -4.29 -46.01
CA ASN A 744 20.94 -5.35 -45.10
C ASN A 744 20.41 -5.06 -43.68
N PHE A 745 19.41 -5.80 -43.27
CA PHE A 745 18.82 -5.70 -41.94
C PHE A 745 19.67 -6.46 -40.91
N GLU A 746 19.92 -5.82 -39.76
CA GLU A 746 20.34 -6.51 -38.53
C GLU A 746 19.06 -6.86 -37.72
N TYR A 747 18.99 -8.08 -37.21
CA TYR A 747 17.80 -8.56 -36.48
C TYR A 747 18.15 -9.76 -35.61
N PHE A 748 17.26 -10.04 -34.63
CA PHE A 748 17.34 -11.23 -33.79
C PHE A 748 16.03 -12.02 -33.88
N ILE A 749 16.10 -13.35 -33.80
CA ILE A 749 14.94 -14.22 -33.77
C ILE A 749 15.04 -15.10 -32.52
N GLY A 750 14.13 -14.86 -31.58
CA GLY A 750 14.03 -15.61 -30.34
C GLY A 750 12.60 -16.09 -30.10
N THR A 751 12.34 -16.49 -28.88
CA THR A 751 11.05 -17.08 -28.54
C THR A 751 10.58 -16.67 -27.13
N MET A 752 9.26 -16.77 -26.94
CA MET A 752 8.67 -16.73 -25.61
C MET A 752 8.72 -18.14 -24.99
N ILE A 753 9.32 -18.22 -23.80
CA ILE A 753 9.28 -19.43 -22.97
C ILE A 753 8.13 -19.28 -22.00
N GLU A 754 7.02 -19.92 -22.29
CA GLU A 754 5.77 -19.75 -21.55
C GLU A 754 5.01 -21.07 -21.34
N LEU A 755 5.59 -22.17 -21.77
CA LEU A 755 5.14 -23.53 -21.50
C LEU A 755 6.22 -24.30 -20.73
N PRO A 756 5.87 -25.15 -19.76
CA PRO A 756 6.84 -26.00 -19.04
C PRO A 756 7.65 -26.87 -19.99
N SER A 757 7.06 -27.36 -21.08
CA SER A 757 7.78 -28.14 -22.10
C SER A 757 8.90 -27.33 -22.75
N ALA A 758 8.69 -26.07 -23.10
CA ALA A 758 9.72 -25.21 -23.66
C ALA A 758 10.84 -24.93 -22.63
N ALA A 759 10.44 -24.63 -21.37
CA ALA A 759 11.39 -24.41 -20.29
C ALA A 759 12.29 -25.62 -20.03
N LEU A 760 11.75 -26.82 -20.04
CA LEU A 760 12.52 -28.06 -19.88
C LEU A 760 13.41 -28.38 -21.08
N ASN A 761 13.04 -27.94 -22.29
CA ASN A 761 13.81 -28.14 -23.54
C ASN A 761 14.67 -26.92 -23.92
N SER A 762 14.95 -26.01 -22.99
CA SER A 762 15.69 -24.77 -23.24
C SER A 762 17.08 -24.97 -23.80
N SER A 763 17.74 -26.09 -23.50
CA SER A 763 19.03 -26.46 -24.09
C SER A 763 18.94 -26.62 -25.60
N GLU A 764 17.98 -27.41 -26.10
CA GLU A 764 17.83 -27.65 -27.56
C GLU A 764 17.34 -26.38 -28.30
N ILE A 765 16.44 -25.60 -27.64
CA ILE A 765 15.92 -24.37 -28.21
C ILE A 765 17.03 -23.31 -28.28
N GLY A 766 17.85 -23.21 -27.24
CA GLY A 766 18.94 -22.24 -27.10
C GLY A 766 20.06 -22.38 -28.15
N GLU A 767 20.28 -23.59 -28.71
CA GLU A 767 21.18 -23.78 -29.82
C GLU A 767 20.77 -22.98 -31.08
N HIS A 768 19.53 -22.63 -31.17
CA HIS A 768 18.96 -22.00 -32.36
C HIS A 768 18.40 -20.59 -32.12
N ALA A 769 18.11 -20.22 -30.89
CA ALA A 769 17.50 -18.94 -30.52
C ALA A 769 18.55 -17.87 -30.23
N ASP A 770 18.28 -16.63 -30.64
CA ASP A 770 19.12 -15.48 -30.33
C ASP A 770 18.75 -14.88 -28.96
N PHE A 771 17.52 -15.10 -28.48
CA PHE A 771 17.06 -14.68 -27.16
C PHE A 771 15.90 -15.54 -26.64
N PHE A 772 15.72 -15.54 -25.32
CA PHE A 772 14.52 -16.03 -24.63
C PHE A 772 13.81 -14.87 -23.94
N SER A 773 12.49 -14.90 -23.93
CA SER A 773 11.66 -14.03 -23.09
C SER A 773 10.63 -14.91 -22.34
N TYR A 774 10.67 -14.86 -20.99
CA TYR A 774 9.76 -15.66 -20.19
C TYR A 774 8.40 -14.99 -20.09
N GLY A 775 7.38 -15.61 -20.67
CA GLY A 775 5.96 -15.25 -20.53
C GLY A 775 5.40 -15.85 -19.23
N THR A 776 5.73 -15.23 -18.09
CA THR A 776 5.45 -15.82 -16.78
C THR A 776 3.96 -15.96 -16.45
N ASN A 777 3.06 -15.23 -17.12
CA ASN A 777 1.61 -15.43 -16.95
C ASN A 777 1.18 -16.83 -17.39
N ASP A 778 1.46 -17.19 -18.65
CA ASP A 778 1.10 -18.50 -19.21
C ASP A 778 1.95 -19.62 -18.59
N LEU A 779 3.23 -19.33 -18.26
CA LEU A 779 4.07 -20.29 -17.57
C LEU A 779 3.53 -20.62 -16.18
N THR A 780 3.02 -19.65 -15.42
CA THR A 780 2.38 -19.86 -14.11
C THR A 780 1.12 -20.68 -14.26
N GLN A 781 0.21 -20.29 -15.19
CA GLN A 781 -1.02 -21.04 -15.46
C GLN A 781 -0.76 -22.50 -15.77
N THR A 782 0.18 -22.76 -16.67
CA THR A 782 0.45 -24.11 -17.16
C THR A 782 1.26 -24.95 -16.17
N THR A 783 2.15 -24.35 -15.40
CA THR A 783 2.95 -25.03 -14.37
C THR A 783 2.09 -25.43 -13.18
N LEU A 784 1.25 -24.51 -12.69
CA LEU A 784 0.38 -24.75 -11.53
C LEU A 784 -0.94 -25.43 -11.92
N GLY A 785 -1.28 -25.52 -13.22
CA GLY A 785 -2.55 -26.06 -13.67
C GLY A 785 -3.75 -25.17 -13.29
N LEU A 786 -3.55 -23.86 -13.25
CA LEU A 786 -4.56 -22.88 -12.87
C LEU A 786 -4.96 -22.04 -14.09
N SER A 787 -6.26 -21.77 -14.24
CA SER A 787 -6.75 -20.72 -15.15
C SER A 787 -6.77 -19.39 -14.43
N ARG A 788 -6.11 -18.37 -14.96
CA ARG A 788 -6.08 -17.02 -14.36
C ARG A 788 -7.49 -16.45 -14.17
N ASP A 789 -8.36 -16.66 -15.15
CA ASP A 789 -9.72 -16.11 -15.13
C ASP A 789 -10.62 -16.82 -14.12
N ASP A 790 -10.43 -18.13 -13.92
CA ASP A 790 -11.23 -18.93 -13.00
C ASP A 790 -10.66 -18.99 -11.58
N ALA A 791 -9.35 -18.86 -11.44
CA ALA A 791 -8.65 -19.02 -10.17
C ALA A 791 -9.01 -17.94 -9.13
N SER A 792 -9.41 -16.74 -9.57
CA SER A 792 -9.89 -15.66 -8.70
C SER A 792 -11.02 -16.08 -7.74
N LYS A 793 -11.79 -17.13 -8.12
CA LYS A 793 -12.90 -17.65 -7.30
C LYS A 793 -12.46 -18.38 -6.03
N PHE A 794 -11.21 -18.86 -5.96
CA PHE A 794 -10.71 -19.66 -4.83
C PHE A 794 -9.31 -19.28 -4.36
N LEU A 795 -8.53 -18.53 -5.12
CA LEU A 795 -7.15 -18.14 -4.74
C LEU A 795 -7.10 -17.35 -3.44
N ASN A 796 -8.08 -16.47 -3.20
CA ASN A 796 -8.17 -15.74 -1.93
C ASN A 796 -8.27 -16.71 -0.74
N GLU A 797 -9.08 -17.77 -0.86
CA GLU A 797 -9.21 -18.79 0.19
C GLU A 797 -7.89 -19.58 0.39
N TYR A 798 -7.14 -19.82 -0.70
CA TYR A 798 -5.85 -20.50 -0.65
C TYR A 798 -4.79 -19.66 0.07
N VAL A 799 -4.79 -18.35 -0.14
CA VAL A 799 -3.92 -17.42 0.59
C VAL A 799 -4.35 -17.36 2.07
N GLU A 800 -5.65 -17.29 2.35
CA GLU A 800 -6.18 -17.33 3.72
C GLU A 800 -5.80 -18.59 4.50
N LYS A 801 -5.76 -19.73 3.81
CA LYS A 801 -5.37 -21.03 4.38
C LYS A 801 -3.85 -21.26 4.38
N ASN A 802 -3.05 -20.27 3.97
CA ASN A 802 -1.59 -20.36 3.85
C ASN A 802 -1.12 -21.50 2.93
N ILE A 803 -1.90 -21.81 1.87
CA ILE A 803 -1.48 -22.74 0.80
C ILE A 803 -0.54 -22.00 -0.16
N PHE A 804 -0.83 -20.74 -0.45
CA PHE A 804 0.08 -19.77 -1.03
C PHE A 804 0.32 -18.63 -0.05
N ASP A 805 1.53 -18.10 0.00
CA ASP A 805 1.84 -16.89 0.77
C ASP A 805 1.21 -15.64 0.15
N VAL A 806 1.17 -15.60 -1.18
CA VAL A 806 0.60 -14.51 -2.00
C VAL A 806 0.01 -15.14 -3.27
N ASP A 807 -0.88 -14.42 -3.94
CA ASP A 807 -1.41 -14.82 -5.25
C ASP A 807 -0.26 -15.06 -6.25
N PRO A 808 -0.11 -16.28 -6.80
CA PRO A 808 0.99 -16.65 -7.70
C PRO A 808 0.93 -15.94 -9.06
N PHE A 809 -0.14 -15.22 -9.40
CA PHE A 809 -0.23 -14.36 -10.58
C PHE A 809 0.24 -12.93 -10.33
N ILE A 810 0.40 -12.53 -9.06
CA ILE A 810 0.97 -11.23 -8.66
C ILE A 810 2.46 -11.37 -8.39
N THR A 811 2.83 -12.29 -7.48
CA THR A 811 4.23 -12.58 -7.13
C THR A 811 4.59 -13.98 -7.57
N ILE A 812 5.73 -14.13 -8.23
CA ILE A 812 6.17 -15.44 -8.76
C ILE A 812 6.33 -16.46 -7.64
N ASP A 813 5.76 -17.64 -7.81
CA ASP A 813 6.04 -18.78 -6.93
C ASP A 813 7.48 -19.27 -7.17
N GLU A 814 8.39 -18.93 -6.27
CA GLU A 814 9.80 -19.23 -6.40
C GLU A 814 10.09 -20.75 -6.41
N ASN A 815 9.28 -21.52 -5.65
CA ASN A 815 9.50 -22.96 -5.45
C ASN A 815 9.13 -23.79 -6.68
N THR A 816 8.20 -23.35 -7.51
CA THR A 816 7.76 -24.08 -8.72
C THR A 816 8.14 -23.31 -9.98
N VAL A 817 7.44 -22.23 -10.30
CA VAL A 817 7.65 -21.44 -11.52
C VAL A 817 9.03 -20.80 -11.53
N GLY A 818 9.46 -20.25 -10.40
CA GLY A 818 10.78 -19.63 -10.25
C GLY A 818 11.92 -20.63 -10.49
N ASN A 819 11.84 -21.82 -9.89
CA ASN A 819 12.82 -22.89 -10.11
C ASN A 819 12.84 -23.38 -11.55
N LEU A 820 11.68 -23.42 -12.20
CA LEU A 820 11.59 -23.81 -13.61
C LEU A 820 12.29 -22.76 -14.51
N VAL A 821 12.05 -21.46 -14.24
CA VAL A 821 12.73 -20.37 -14.93
C VAL A 821 14.24 -20.43 -14.70
N ALA A 822 14.69 -20.58 -13.46
CA ALA A 822 16.11 -20.66 -13.10
C ALA A 822 16.81 -21.82 -13.83
N SER A 823 16.22 -23.01 -13.84
CA SER A 823 16.74 -24.17 -14.54
C SER A 823 16.83 -23.94 -16.04
N SER A 824 15.81 -23.30 -16.61
CA SER A 824 15.73 -22.98 -18.04
C SER A 824 16.79 -21.95 -18.47
N VAL A 825 17.02 -20.91 -17.66
CA VAL A 825 18.09 -19.91 -17.87
C VAL A 825 19.46 -20.58 -17.93
N VAL A 826 19.77 -21.42 -16.92
CA VAL A 826 21.03 -22.16 -16.86
C VAL A 826 21.22 -23.07 -18.07
N ALA A 827 20.17 -23.79 -18.47
CA ALA A 827 20.22 -24.71 -19.61
C ALA A 827 20.44 -23.96 -20.93
N GLY A 828 19.76 -22.84 -21.16
CA GLY A 828 19.92 -22.01 -22.34
C GLY A 828 21.33 -21.39 -22.43
N LYS A 829 21.83 -20.76 -21.36
CA LYS A 829 23.17 -20.13 -21.33
C LYS A 829 24.28 -21.15 -21.40
N LYS A 830 24.08 -22.38 -21.02
CA LYS A 830 25.06 -23.45 -21.15
C LYS A 830 25.39 -23.78 -22.61
N VAL A 831 24.41 -23.74 -23.50
CA VAL A 831 24.59 -24.06 -24.94
C VAL A 831 24.87 -22.82 -25.78
N ASN A 832 24.35 -21.67 -25.38
CA ASN A 832 24.56 -20.38 -26.04
C ASN A 832 24.85 -19.32 -24.97
N LYS A 833 26.11 -18.98 -24.78
CA LYS A 833 26.55 -18.01 -23.75
C LYS A 833 26.06 -16.57 -24.03
N ASP A 834 25.85 -16.27 -25.30
CA ASP A 834 25.46 -14.93 -25.77
C ASP A 834 23.93 -14.78 -25.87
N ILE A 835 23.16 -15.81 -25.50
CA ILE A 835 21.70 -15.75 -25.54
C ILE A 835 21.19 -14.68 -24.57
N LYS A 836 20.42 -13.73 -25.09
CA LYS A 836 19.79 -12.70 -24.29
C LYS A 836 18.58 -13.27 -23.56
N ILE A 837 18.47 -13.01 -22.28
CA ILE A 837 17.38 -13.51 -21.43
C ILE A 837 16.51 -12.37 -20.92
N GLY A 838 15.21 -12.42 -21.16
CA GLY A 838 14.25 -11.45 -20.64
C GLY A 838 13.04 -12.08 -19.95
N VAL A 839 12.29 -11.27 -19.21
CA VAL A 839 11.01 -11.62 -18.60
C VAL A 839 9.98 -10.55 -18.96
N CYS A 840 8.78 -10.93 -19.42
CA CYS A 840 7.77 -9.99 -19.88
C CYS A 840 6.35 -10.21 -19.31
N GLY A 841 6.18 -11.13 -18.37
CA GLY A 841 4.91 -11.33 -17.65
C GLY A 841 4.66 -10.28 -16.57
N GLU A 842 3.50 -10.34 -15.92
CA GLU A 842 3.10 -9.38 -14.86
C GLU A 842 4.11 -9.33 -13.70
N HIS A 843 4.75 -10.44 -13.38
CA HIS A 843 5.80 -10.55 -12.36
C HIS A 843 6.99 -9.61 -12.59
N ALA A 844 7.23 -9.19 -13.84
CA ALA A 844 8.26 -8.20 -14.17
C ALA A 844 7.98 -6.79 -13.63
N GLY A 845 6.77 -6.53 -13.13
CA GLY A 845 6.38 -5.30 -12.46
C GLY A 845 6.23 -5.42 -10.93
N ASP A 846 6.41 -6.61 -10.36
CA ASP A 846 6.28 -6.88 -8.94
C ASP A 846 7.64 -6.82 -8.22
N PRO A 847 7.83 -5.97 -7.18
CA PRO A 847 9.12 -5.80 -6.51
C PRO A 847 9.71 -7.09 -5.93
N LYS A 848 8.88 -7.99 -5.38
CA LYS A 848 9.35 -9.27 -4.81
C LYS A 848 9.85 -10.20 -5.91
N SER A 849 9.08 -10.31 -6.99
CA SER A 849 9.49 -11.10 -8.16
C SER A 849 10.75 -10.55 -8.81
N ILE A 850 10.89 -9.22 -8.92
CA ILE A 850 12.09 -8.57 -9.45
C ILE A 850 13.32 -8.91 -8.60
N LYS A 851 13.19 -8.89 -7.28
CA LYS A 851 14.27 -9.26 -6.37
C LYS A 851 14.73 -10.70 -6.60
N PHE A 852 13.80 -11.63 -6.75
CA PHE A 852 14.11 -13.02 -7.11
C PHE A 852 14.76 -13.11 -8.49
N LEU A 853 14.16 -12.50 -9.53
CA LEU A 853 14.65 -12.53 -10.90
C LEU A 853 16.06 -11.94 -11.01
N ASN A 854 16.39 -10.93 -10.21
CA ASN A 854 17.71 -10.32 -10.16
C ASN A 854 18.80 -11.30 -9.66
N THR A 855 18.43 -12.37 -8.95
CA THR A 855 19.37 -13.42 -8.54
C THR A 855 19.73 -14.37 -9.70
N LEU A 856 18.94 -14.32 -10.79
CA LEU A 856 19.15 -15.15 -11.98
C LEU A 856 19.98 -14.36 -13.01
N ASP A 857 20.64 -15.08 -13.92
CA ASP A 857 21.41 -14.46 -15.00
C ASP A 857 20.50 -13.99 -16.14
N ILE A 858 19.70 -12.95 -15.84
CA ILE A 858 18.71 -12.33 -16.73
C ILE A 858 19.21 -10.95 -17.16
N ASP A 859 19.00 -10.60 -18.43
CA ASP A 859 19.50 -9.35 -19.02
C ASP A 859 18.49 -8.20 -18.88
N TYR A 860 17.18 -8.50 -18.98
CA TYR A 860 16.14 -7.48 -18.87
C TYR A 860 14.82 -8.02 -18.32
N ILE A 861 14.04 -7.11 -17.76
CA ILE A 861 12.61 -7.32 -17.44
C ILE A 861 11.75 -6.31 -18.19
N SER A 862 10.52 -6.68 -18.50
CA SER A 862 9.59 -5.85 -19.26
C SER A 862 8.22 -5.82 -18.61
N CYS A 863 7.76 -4.63 -18.22
CA CYS A 863 6.52 -4.40 -17.49
C CYS A 863 5.67 -3.31 -18.14
N SER A 864 4.43 -3.14 -17.66
CA SER A 864 3.54 -2.07 -18.13
C SER A 864 4.16 -0.68 -17.86
N PRO A 865 3.82 0.36 -18.64
CA PRO A 865 4.44 1.68 -18.54
C PRO A 865 4.46 2.26 -17.12
N PHE A 866 3.34 2.20 -16.40
CA PHE A 866 3.23 2.72 -15.04
C PHE A 866 3.99 1.93 -13.98
N ARG A 867 4.48 0.73 -14.30
CA ARG A 867 5.32 -0.09 -13.42
C ARG A 867 6.83 0.13 -13.61
N ILE A 868 7.23 0.88 -14.64
CA ILE A 868 8.66 1.13 -14.94
C ILE A 868 9.40 1.78 -13.75
N PRO A 869 8.90 2.85 -13.12
CA PRO A 869 9.59 3.43 -11.95
C PRO A 869 9.72 2.44 -10.78
N THR A 870 8.68 1.66 -10.50
CA THR A 870 8.70 0.59 -9.50
C THR A 870 9.78 -0.45 -9.84
N ALA A 871 9.85 -0.89 -11.09
CA ALA A 871 10.81 -1.88 -11.54
C ALA A 871 12.26 -1.36 -11.48
N ARG A 872 12.50 -0.08 -11.83
CA ARG A 872 13.81 0.57 -11.71
C ARG A 872 14.27 0.61 -10.25
N LEU A 873 13.37 1.02 -9.35
CA LEU A 873 13.64 1.08 -7.92
C LEU A 873 13.91 -0.32 -7.34
N ALA A 874 13.03 -1.28 -7.61
CA ALA A 874 13.18 -2.65 -7.12
C ALA A 874 14.44 -3.35 -7.62
N ALA A 875 14.82 -3.14 -8.89
CA ALA A 875 16.06 -3.67 -9.45
C ALA A 875 17.31 -3.04 -8.78
N ALA A 876 17.28 -1.73 -8.50
CA ALA A 876 18.37 -1.07 -7.77
C ALA A 876 18.47 -1.58 -6.32
N GLN A 877 17.33 -1.72 -5.62
CA GLN A 877 17.27 -2.26 -4.26
C GLN A 877 17.80 -3.70 -4.19
N ALA A 878 17.50 -4.51 -5.21
CA ALA A 878 17.99 -5.90 -5.28
C ALA A 878 19.50 -5.99 -5.42
N GLU A 879 20.17 -5.02 -6.05
CA GLU A 879 21.62 -4.96 -6.14
C GLU A 879 22.29 -4.39 -4.87
N ILE A 880 21.60 -3.54 -4.14
CA ILE A 880 22.11 -2.89 -2.93
C ILE A 880 21.95 -3.82 -1.71
N SER A 881 20.94 -4.69 -1.71
CA SER A 881 20.66 -5.65 -0.61
C SER A 881 21.61 -6.80 -0.62
#